data_389bd596d7d757112ef3a80ff28f0604
#
_entry.id   389bd596d7d757112ef3a80ff28f0604
#
_cell.length_a   1.000
_cell.length_b   1.000
_cell.length_c   1.000
_cell.angle_alpha   90.00
_cell.angle_beta   90.00
_cell.angle_gamma   90.00
#
_symmetry.space_group_name_H-M   'P 1'
#
loop_
_entity.id
_entity.type
_entity.pdbx_description
1 polymer ?
#
loop_
_entity_poly.entity_id
_entity_poly.type
_entity_poly.pdbx_seq_one_letter_code
_entity_poly.pdbx_strand_id
1 'polypeptide(L)'
;MNHPSRHARLRLSLLATGMLLAFSSHAQTDRVNLDLAAEPLDQALNSLAQQSGVQILFASQIAAGKQAPALKGSFTPREALERLLAASGLSVQTQGDDTFIVMQNPPATAQPDSAAAPDDAIELEEALVSGDRIHSDLMSPTRQITVIEREELKQLRQGSDNLAGVLSKIVPGMADSSRTITDFGQTLRGRNMLVLVDGVPLNTNRDSSRNLSNINPANIERVEVLRGSSAIYGSGAPGGIVSITTRPAGGETRVETSVIGTTPLTRLGDAGLGAELNQAFSGSQGQVDYEFNLGGRRIGASYDAHGNRIAPEPSQGDLFDSNIYSVGGKLGFRIDELQRLQFSASRYDAQQDTDFAADPAVKKFPAGSVPAHALKGLQLDEQTRLTNNLYGVEYRHEDLWGSELSTQAYYRDYFTRFSPFDARAVSTRGGNVDQVSQNSEVKGGRLTITTPFDSERNTRLVWGADYNEERSNMPLDVFNPAIYDASGTLVYEKTGSLTYMPWVTTKTSGAFGQLQHKFNEQWSVEGGMRYDYATAAFDDFQPLSQSKLAQPKTVQGGDVDYDATLYNIGVVYSPVTGQELYASFSQGFELPDIGLQLRNATASFNIDSSDLEPVKTDNYELGWRGTFSNLQTSLAVFQSRSKLGAVQSFNNGLILTRTEERIHGVEGQLDYFSDDSVWGTGATFTWIKGREKPQTSNDFQDMTGYRIPPLKLTAYVSYSPIAEWNNRLQATYFGNEDYRLDGKTSFGRREVSTYTTVDLISRYELDGQNSVTVGIQNLFNRYYYPQYSQLLRSSDNTSHLPAAGTVLSVGYNHDW
;
A
#
# COMPACT_ATOMS: atom_id res chain seq x y z
N MET A 1 -37.20 -14.49 41.83
CA MET A 1 -36.29 -15.34 42.61
C MET A 1 -34.99 -15.46 41.86
N ASN A 2 -34.04 -14.81 42.43
CA ASN A 2 -32.56 -14.97 42.33
C ASN A 2 -31.81 -15.15 41.02
N HIS A 3 -31.18 -14.11 40.63
CA HIS A 3 -29.85 -14.06 39.98
C HIS A 3 -28.79 -14.95 40.71
N PRO A 4 -27.63 -15.31 40.05
CA PRO A 4 -26.57 -14.30 39.98
C PRO A 4 -25.77 -14.23 38.68
N SER A 5 -25.36 -13.00 38.40
CA SER A 5 -24.27 -12.55 37.53
C SER A 5 -22.90 -13.10 37.98
N ARG A 6 -22.03 -13.51 37.03
CA ARG A 6 -20.61 -13.65 37.29
C ARG A 6 -19.79 -12.82 36.32
N HIS A 7 -19.33 -11.69 36.82
CA HIS A 7 -18.23 -10.91 36.25
C HIS A 7 -16.92 -11.71 36.40
N ALA A 8 -16.32 -12.07 35.29
CA ALA A 8 -14.91 -12.47 35.26
C ALA A 8 -14.07 -11.21 35.07
N ARG A 9 -13.56 -10.66 36.16
CA ARG A 9 -12.49 -9.67 36.16
C ARG A 9 -11.18 -10.40 35.91
N LEU A 10 -10.60 -10.26 34.72
CA LEU A 10 -9.22 -10.63 34.47
C LEU A 10 -8.33 -9.62 35.17
N ARG A 11 -7.62 -10.06 36.19
CA ARG A 11 -6.53 -9.32 36.81
C ARG A 11 -5.29 -9.47 35.93
N LEU A 12 -4.99 -8.42 35.14
CA LEU A 12 -3.66 -8.19 34.60
C LEU A 12 -2.90 -7.34 35.62
N SER A 13 -2.15 -7.97 36.47
CA SER A 13 -1.16 -7.30 37.30
C SER A 13 0.09 -8.17 37.43
N LEU A 14 1.25 -7.54 37.22
CA LEU A 14 2.59 -7.97 37.55
C LEU A 14 3.28 -8.98 36.61
N LEU A 15 3.79 -8.45 35.50
CA LEU A 15 5.05 -8.92 34.88
C LEU A 15 5.75 -7.77 34.15
N ALA A 16 5.89 -6.61 34.82
CA ALA A 16 6.64 -5.46 34.29
C ALA A 16 7.59 -4.88 35.35
N THR A 17 8.18 -5.77 36.18
CA THR A 17 9.16 -5.32 37.18
C THR A 17 10.23 -6.41 37.30
N GLY A 18 11.13 -6.46 36.31
CA GLY A 18 12.21 -7.45 36.42
C GLY A 18 13.24 -7.44 35.30
N MET A 19 13.44 -6.30 34.58
CA MET A 19 14.59 -6.16 33.65
C MET A 19 15.07 -4.72 33.57
N LEU A 20 15.39 -4.15 34.70
CA LEU A 20 16.11 -2.87 34.80
C LEU A 20 17.21 -3.05 35.84
N LEU A 21 18.29 -3.68 35.44
CA LEU A 21 19.60 -3.50 36.07
C LEU A 21 20.70 -4.19 35.22
N ALA A 22 21.70 -3.38 34.93
CA ALA A 22 23.03 -3.68 34.38
C ALA A 22 23.11 -3.71 32.84
N PHE A 23 23.63 -2.58 32.32
CA PHE A 23 25.00 -2.47 31.79
C PHE A 23 25.24 -1.03 31.34
N SER A 24 25.88 -0.27 32.18
CA SER A 24 26.54 0.98 31.78
C SER A 24 27.96 0.57 31.32
N SER A 25 28.25 0.58 30.04
CA SER A 25 29.62 0.60 29.58
C SER A 25 29.79 1.76 28.60
N HIS A 26 30.68 2.67 28.95
CA HIS A 26 31.11 3.80 28.14
C HIS A 26 31.96 3.26 26.99
N ALA A 27 31.62 3.60 25.78
CA ALA A 27 32.49 3.37 24.62
C ALA A 27 33.57 4.44 24.60
N GLN A 28 34.80 4.00 24.76
CA GLN A 28 36.01 4.80 24.62
C GLN A 28 36.76 4.26 23.39
N THR A 29 37.26 5.13 22.53
CA THR A 29 38.14 4.85 21.38
C THR A 29 39.52 4.32 21.86
N ASP A 30 39.52 3.26 22.66
CA ASP A 30 40.73 2.73 23.29
C ASP A 30 41.41 1.69 22.38
N ARG A 31 42.72 1.80 22.30
CA ARG A 31 43.57 0.78 21.66
C ARG A 31 43.53 -0.51 22.47
N VAL A 32 43.16 -1.59 21.85
CA VAL A 32 43.06 -2.91 22.45
C VAL A 32 44.32 -3.72 22.12
N ASN A 33 44.88 -4.41 23.11
CA ASN A 33 45.99 -5.34 22.87
C ASN A 33 45.45 -6.64 22.26
N LEU A 34 45.76 -6.86 21.00
CA LEU A 34 45.31 -8.02 20.22
C LEU A 34 46.44 -9.04 20.06
N ASP A 35 46.10 -10.31 20.15
CA ASP A 35 46.98 -11.44 19.83
C ASP A 35 46.18 -12.46 19.00
N LEU A 36 46.15 -12.23 17.69
CA LEU A 36 45.43 -13.05 16.72
C LEU A 36 46.45 -13.88 15.90
N ALA A 37 46.27 -15.19 15.89
CA ALA A 37 47.05 -16.09 15.07
C ALA A 37 46.67 -15.97 13.57
N ALA A 38 47.49 -16.42 12.67
CA ALA A 38 47.10 -16.58 11.26
C ALA A 38 46.07 -17.73 11.17
N GLU A 39 44.84 -17.40 10.81
CA GLU A 39 43.69 -18.31 10.79
C GLU A 39 42.70 -17.94 9.65
N PRO A 40 41.70 -18.77 9.33
CA PRO A 40 40.66 -18.40 8.37
C PRO A 40 40.06 -17.05 8.70
N LEU A 41 39.79 -16.23 7.68
CA LEU A 41 39.39 -14.85 7.86
C LEU A 41 38.08 -14.69 8.68
N ASP A 42 37.14 -15.58 8.51
CA ASP A 42 35.89 -15.61 9.28
C ASP A 42 36.15 -15.82 10.79
N GLN A 43 37.10 -16.68 11.14
CA GLN A 43 37.51 -16.92 12.52
C GLN A 43 38.29 -15.71 13.09
N ALA A 44 39.20 -15.14 12.31
CA ALA A 44 39.95 -13.96 12.72
C ALA A 44 39.06 -12.73 12.97
N LEU A 45 38.04 -12.53 12.15
CA LEU A 45 37.05 -11.44 12.35
C LEU A 45 36.23 -11.66 13.64
N ASN A 46 35.81 -12.89 13.92
CA ASN A 46 35.13 -13.22 15.16
C ASN A 46 36.04 -13.10 16.39
N SER A 47 37.29 -13.55 16.28
CA SER A 47 38.28 -13.39 17.35
C SER A 47 38.58 -11.91 17.62
N LEU A 48 38.70 -11.09 16.59
CA LEU A 48 38.84 -9.64 16.73
C LEU A 48 37.62 -9.01 17.43
N ALA A 49 36.40 -9.35 17.01
CA ALA A 49 35.17 -8.85 17.64
C ALA A 49 35.13 -9.16 19.14
N GLN A 50 35.51 -10.40 19.52
CA GLN A 50 35.52 -10.81 20.92
C GLN A 50 36.61 -10.12 21.74
N GLN A 51 37.83 -9.94 21.18
CA GLN A 51 38.92 -9.29 21.91
C GLN A 51 38.78 -7.76 22.01
N SER A 52 38.15 -7.14 21.03
CA SER A 52 37.97 -5.68 20.99
C SER A 52 36.61 -5.21 21.50
N GLY A 53 35.64 -6.09 21.68
CA GLY A 53 34.29 -5.74 22.17
C GLY A 53 33.43 -5.01 21.15
N VAL A 54 33.77 -5.02 19.85
CA VAL A 54 33.03 -4.37 18.77
C VAL A 54 32.21 -5.38 17.98
N GLN A 55 31.20 -4.91 17.29
CA GLN A 55 30.43 -5.73 16.35
C GLN A 55 31.04 -5.67 14.95
N ILE A 56 31.29 -6.83 14.35
CA ILE A 56 31.76 -6.94 12.98
C ILE A 56 30.75 -7.75 12.17
N LEU A 57 30.09 -7.09 11.23
CA LEU A 57 29.09 -7.70 10.35
C LEU A 57 29.74 -8.07 9.02
N PHE A 58 29.63 -9.32 8.63
CA PHE A 58 30.11 -9.79 7.32
C PHE A 58 29.29 -10.99 6.86
N ALA A 59 29.06 -11.10 5.56
CA ALA A 59 28.49 -12.30 4.98
C ALA A 59 29.56 -13.40 4.97
N SER A 60 29.26 -14.58 5.51
CA SER A 60 30.20 -15.71 5.60
C SER A 60 30.79 -16.08 4.25
N GLN A 61 30.06 -15.86 3.14
CA GLN A 61 30.50 -16.15 1.78
C GLN A 61 31.67 -15.28 1.33
N ILE A 62 31.75 -14.00 1.74
CA ILE A 62 32.85 -13.10 1.33
C ILE A 62 34.15 -13.41 2.08
N ALA A 63 34.08 -14.01 3.27
CA ALA A 63 35.23 -14.43 4.07
C ALA A 63 35.65 -15.87 3.76
N ALA A 64 34.80 -16.70 3.15
CA ALA A 64 35.05 -18.09 2.85
C ALA A 64 36.31 -18.31 1.97
N GLY A 65 37.17 -19.22 2.40
CA GLY A 65 38.41 -19.57 1.68
C GLY A 65 39.53 -18.52 1.78
N LYS A 66 39.35 -17.42 2.51
CA LYS A 66 40.34 -16.37 2.72
C LYS A 66 41.09 -16.60 4.03
N GLN A 67 42.36 -16.19 4.07
CA GLN A 67 43.23 -16.32 5.25
C GLN A 67 43.58 -14.91 5.77
N ALA A 68 43.45 -14.73 7.10
CA ALA A 68 43.90 -13.54 7.78
C ALA A 68 45.36 -13.66 8.23
N PRO A 69 46.15 -12.61 8.13
CA PRO A 69 47.52 -12.61 8.69
C PRO A 69 47.46 -12.58 10.23
N ALA A 70 48.52 -13.08 10.86
CA ALA A 70 48.67 -12.93 12.32
C ALA A 70 48.79 -11.43 12.68
N LEU A 71 48.07 -11.00 13.70
CA LEU A 71 48.06 -9.63 14.17
C LEU A 71 48.36 -9.58 15.68
N LYS A 72 49.50 -8.99 16.06
CA LYS A 72 49.89 -8.87 17.46
C LYS A 72 50.32 -7.44 17.76
N GLY A 73 49.74 -6.83 18.78
CA GLY A 73 50.08 -5.47 19.20
C GLY A 73 48.85 -4.68 19.69
N SER A 74 49.06 -3.39 19.89
CA SER A 74 47.99 -2.46 20.34
C SER A 74 47.41 -1.69 19.15
N PHE A 75 46.15 -1.94 18.82
CA PHE A 75 45.45 -1.35 17.66
C PHE A 75 44.07 -0.84 18.07
N THR A 76 43.57 0.15 17.34
CA THR A 76 42.13 0.42 17.37
C THR A 76 41.39 -0.70 16.61
N PRO A 77 40.13 -0.98 16.89
CA PRO A 77 39.37 -2.02 16.17
C PRO A 77 39.40 -1.82 14.65
N ARG A 78 39.32 -0.60 14.19
CA ARG A 78 39.35 -0.23 12.75
C ARG A 78 40.73 -0.52 12.15
N GLU A 79 41.85 -0.09 12.79
CA GLU A 79 43.21 -0.40 12.33
C GLU A 79 43.48 -1.91 12.25
N ALA A 80 42.93 -2.66 13.19
CA ALA A 80 43.03 -4.13 13.21
C ALA A 80 42.26 -4.74 12.04
N LEU A 81 41.02 -4.30 11.79
CA LEU A 81 40.23 -4.74 10.66
C LEU A 81 40.87 -4.45 9.30
N GLU A 82 41.33 -3.24 9.08
CA GLU A 82 42.01 -2.85 7.83
C GLU A 82 43.23 -3.73 7.56
N ARG A 83 43.97 -4.11 8.61
CA ARG A 83 45.13 -5.02 8.48
C ARG A 83 44.75 -6.47 8.20
N LEU A 84 43.71 -7.00 8.86
CA LEU A 84 43.22 -8.35 8.58
C LEU A 84 42.63 -8.47 7.16
N LEU A 85 42.07 -7.41 6.64
CA LEU A 85 41.44 -7.38 5.32
C LEU A 85 42.38 -7.01 4.17
N ALA A 86 43.59 -6.50 4.45
CA ALA A 86 44.51 -5.92 3.44
C ALA A 86 44.84 -6.83 2.24
N ALA A 87 44.82 -8.16 2.41
CA ALA A 87 45.07 -9.12 1.34
C ALA A 87 43.83 -9.88 0.87
N SER A 88 42.65 -9.53 1.39
CA SER A 88 41.43 -10.30 1.18
C SER A 88 40.56 -9.80 0.02
N GLY A 89 40.81 -8.59 -0.52
CA GLY A 89 39.94 -7.92 -1.49
C GLY A 89 38.63 -7.46 -0.88
N LEU A 90 38.60 -7.29 0.45
CA LEU A 90 37.47 -6.79 1.20
C LEU A 90 37.79 -5.42 1.80
N SER A 91 36.78 -4.60 2.01
CA SER A 91 36.88 -3.30 2.69
C SER A 91 36.00 -3.29 3.93
N VAL A 92 36.27 -2.33 4.83
CA VAL A 92 35.47 -2.12 6.04
C VAL A 92 34.80 -0.77 5.99
N GLN A 93 33.52 -0.74 6.26
CA GLN A 93 32.73 0.47 6.48
C GLN A 93 32.32 0.54 7.95
N THR A 94 32.40 1.70 8.56
CA THR A 94 32.01 1.92 9.95
C THR A 94 30.55 2.38 10.01
N GLN A 95 29.74 1.71 10.79
CA GLN A 95 28.34 2.09 11.05
C GLN A 95 28.16 2.36 12.56
N GLY A 96 28.31 3.63 12.98
CA GLY A 96 28.41 4.01 14.39
C GLY A 96 29.78 3.75 15.01
N ASP A 97 29.92 3.99 16.34
CA ASP A 97 31.21 3.98 17.03
C ASP A 97 31.80 2.57 17.23
N ASP A 98 30.98 1.51 17.29
CA ASP A 98 31.40 0.16 17.64
C ASP A 98 30.95 -0.93 16.65
N THR A 99 30.39 -0.57 15.48
CA THR A 99 29.91 -1.53 14.47
C THR A 99 30.65 -1.35 13.15
N PHE A 100 31.19 -2.43 12.63
CA PHE A 100 31.95 -2.47 11.37
C PHE A 100 31.30 -3.46 10.40
N ILE A 101 31.13 -3.05 9.14
CA ILE A 101 30.60 -3.90 8.07
C ILE A 101 31.74 -4.20 7.11
N VAL A 102 31.98 -5.50 6.83
CA VAL A 102 32.98 -5.96 5.87
C VAL A 102 32.28 -6.29 4.56
N MET A 103 32.72 -5.66 3.47
CA MET A 103 32.14 -5.79 2.15
C MET A 103 33.20 -6.24 1.11
N GLN A 104 32.74 -6.77 -0.01
CA GLN A 104 33.62 -7.17 -1.11
C GLN A 104 33.94 -5.95 -1.96
N ASN A 105 35.23 -5.74 -2.25
CA ASN A 105 35.63 -4.72 -3.22
C ASN A 105 35.17 -5.15 -4.63
N PRO A 106 34.62 -4.24 -5.44
CA PRO A 106 34.33 -4.57 -6.83
C PRO A 106 35.60 -5.03 -7.58
N PRO A 107 35.51 -5.96 -8.55
CA PRO A 107 36.66 -6.50 -9.24
C PRO A 107 37.39 -5.40 -10.05
N ALA A 108 38.68 -5.26 -9.81
CA ALA A 108 39.58 -4.41 -10.59
C ALA A 108 39.71 -4.95 -12.01
N THR A 109 39.07 -4.30 -12.98
CA THR A 109 39.32 -4.53 -14.41
C THR A 109 40.67 -3.98 -14.81
N ALA A 110 41.47 -4.78 -15.48
CA ALA A 110 42.82 -4.43 -16.00
C ALA A 110 42.72 -3.27 -17.00
N GLN A 111 43.43 -2.18 -16.75
CA GLN A 111 43.63 -1.05 -17.66
C GLN A 111 44.54 -1.39 -18.82
N PRO A 112 44.27 -0.89 -20.03
CA PRO A 112 45.29 -0.48 -20.95
C PRO A 112 45.50 1.05 -20.82
N ASP A 113 46.79 1.44 -20.79
CA ASP A 113 47.23 2.82 -20.75
C ASP A 113 46.62 3.71 -21.81
N SER A 114 45.93 4.78 -21.44
CA SER A 114 45.90 6.06 -22.15
C SER A 114 45.20 7.17 -21.38
N ALA A 115 45.94 8.22 -21.05
CA ALA A 115 45.57 9.63 -20.86
C ALA A 115 44.34 9.99 -20.00
N ALA A 116 44.68 10.75 -18.96
CA ALA A 116 43.82 11.41 -17.98
C ALA A 116 42.54 12.07 -18.49
N ALA A 117 41.42 11.67 -17.87
CA ALA A 117 40.27 12.52 -17.59
C ALA A 117 39.77 12.15 -16.18
N PRO A 118 39.25 13.06 -15.36
CA PRO A 118 38.80 12.76 -14.03
C PRO A 118 37.44 12.03 -14.07
N ASP A 119 37.49 10.75 -13.78
CA ASP A 119 36.29 9.89 -13.65
C ASP A 119 36.02 9.64 -12.15
N ASP A 120 35.55 10.68 -11.46
CA ASP A 120 34.76 10.54 -10.28
C ASP A 120 33.31 10.85 -10.69
N ALA A 121 32.69 9.94 -11.46
CA ALA A 121 31.25 9.88 -11.55
C ALA A 121 30.75 9.45 -10.16
N ILE A 122 30.35 10.41 -9.33
CA ILE A 122 29.51 10.16 -8.18
C ILE A 122 28.28 9.44 -8.75
N GLU A 123 28.13 8.14 -8.48
CA GLU A 123 26.83 7.49 -8.60
C GLU A 123 25.89 8.33 -7.75
N LEU A 124 25.03 9.10 -8.42
CA LEU A 124 23.90 9.73 -7.76
C LEU A 124 23.12 8.58 -7.15
N GLU A 125 23.24 8.41 -5.83
CA GLU A 125 22.33 7.54 -5.08
C GLU A 125 20.93 7.90 -5.54
N GLU A 126 20.22 6.95 -6.11
CA GLU A 126 18.87 7.16 -6.58
C GLU A 126 18.10 7.82 -5.46
N ALA A 127 17.76 9.09 -5.65
CA ALA A 127 16.94 9.81 -4.69
C ALA A 127 15.61 9.07 -4.61
N LEU A 128 15.51 8.17 -3.65
CA LEU A 128 14.33 7.44 -3.31
C LEU A 128 13.21 8.46 -3.17
N VAL A 129 12.25 8.42 -4.09
CA VAL A 129 10.97 9.09 -3.88
C VAL A 129 10.31 8.28 -2.79
N SER A 130 10.74 8.48 -1.56
CA SER A 130 10.13 7.83 -0.44
C SER A 130 8.72 8.41 -0.28
N GLY A 131 7.78 7.59 0.10
CA GLY A 131 6.48 8.04 0.56
C GLY A 131 6.58 9.04 1.70
N ASP A 132 7.73 9.13 2.31
CA ASP A 132 8.15 10.24 3.14
C ASP A 132 8.76 11.32 2.22
N ARG A 133 8.14 12.49 2.12
CA ARG A 133 8.70 13.69 1.47
C ARG A 133 10.02 14.13 2.10
N ILE A 134 10.42 13.45 3.15
CA ILE A 134 11.60 13.66 3.94
C ILE A 134 12.51 12.46 3.73
N HIS A 135 13.65 12.67 3.10
CA HIS A 135 14.70 11.66 3.06
C HIS A 135 15.11 11.32 4.50
N SER A 136 14.76 10.12 4.97
CA SER A 136 14.89 9.74 6.39
C SER A 136 16.28 9.20 6.74
N ASP A 137 17.30 9.42 5.92
CA ASP A 137 18.64 8.85 6.16
C ASP A 137 19.30 9.30 7.47
N LEU A 138 18.78 10.36 8.09
CA LEU A 138 19.38 10.95 9.29
C LEU A 138 18.51 10.86 10.56
N MET A 139 17.22 10.54 10.42
CA MET A 139 16.31 10.52 11.58
C MET A 139 15.28 9.40 11.46
N SER A 140 15.17 8.61 12.52
CA SER A 140 14.14 7.58 12.62
C SER A 140 12.73 8.18 12.57
N PRO A 141 11.80 7.58 11.81
CA PRO A 141 10.45 8.10 11.68
C PRO A 141 9.67 8.04 13.00
N THR A 142 8.85 9.05 13.27
CA THR A 142 7.98 9.12 14.47
C THR A 142 6.68 8.31 14.34
N ARG A 143 6.62 7.37 13.38
CA ARG A 143 5.47 6.51 13.06
C ARG A 143 5.91 5.15 12.55
N GLN A 144 4.99 4.21 12.48
CA GLN A 144 5.26 2.91 11.87
C GLN A 144 5.30 3.02 10.33
N ILE A 145 6.35 2.46 9.74
CA ILE A 145 6.52 2.31 8.30
C ILE A 145 6.73 0.83 7.99
N THR A 146 6.12 0.34 6.92
CA THR A 146 6.43 -0.96 6.31
C THR A 146 6.98 -0.69 4.93
N VAL A 147 8.15 -1.21 4.65
CA VAL A 147 8.81 -1.12 3.34
C VAL A 147 8.82 -2.52 2.73
N ILE A 148 8.47 -2.60 1.45
CA ILE A 148 8.44 -3.84 0.68
C ILE A 148 9.27 -3.56 -0.57
N GLU A 149 10.43 -4.17 -0.62
CA GLU A 149 11.34 -4.04 -1.75
C GLU A 149 10.90 -4.95 -2.91
N ARG A 150 11.39 -4.66 -4.09
CA ARG A 150 11.03 -5.32 -5.35
C ARG A 150 11.14 -6.84 -5.29
N GLU A 151 12.26 -7.38 -4.77
CA GLU A 151 12.47 -8.82 -4.74
C GLU A 151 11.50 -9.52 -3.79
N GLU A 152 11.18 -8.91 -2.66
CA GLU A 152 10.15 -9.41 -1.76
C GLU A 152 8.76 -9.34 -2.43
N LEU A 153 8.46 -8.23 -3.12
CA LEU A 153 7.19 -8.08 -3.85
C LEU A 153 7.04 -9.13 -4.97
N LYS A 154 8.12 -9.42 -5.73
CA LYS A 154 8.14 -10.47 -6.75
C LYS A 154 7.78 -11.85 -6.18
N GLN A 155 8.25 -12.17 -4.99
CA GLN A 155 7.89 -13.42 -4.31
C GLN A 155 6.44 -13.40 -3.82
N LEU A 156 6.05 -12.37 -3.07
CA LEU A 156 4.75 -12.28 -2.41
C LEU A 156 3.57 -12.24 -3.40
N ARG A 157 3.77 -11.66 -4.59
CA ARG A 157 2.73 -11.61 -5.63
C ARG A 157 2.38 -13.01 -6.19
N GLN A 158 3.21 -14.02 -6.03
CA GLN A 158 2.86 -15.40 -6.39
C GLN A 158 1.84 -16.02 -5.42
N GLY A 159 1.74 -15.46 -4.23
CA GLY A 159 0.76 -15.81 -3.19
C GLY A 159 -0.50 -14.92 -3.18
N SER A 160 -0.73 -14.06 -4.20
CA SER A 160 -1.89 -13.15 -4.23
C SER A 160 -2.24 -12.68 -5.64
N ASP A 161 -3.53 -12.44 -5.89
CA ASP A 161 -4.05 -12.07 -7.20
C ASP A 161 -3.74 -10.62 -7.60
N ASN A 162 -3.56 -9.72 -6.64
CA ASN A 162 -3.31 -8.30 -6.86
C ASN A 162 -2.49 -7.66 -5.72
N LEU A 163 -2.02 -6.42 -5.93
CA LEU A 163 -1.25 -5.66 -4.94
C LEU A 163 -2.02 -5.45 -3.62
N ALA A 164 -3.30 -5.14 -3.70
CA ALA A 164 -4.16 -4.96 -2.52
C ALA A 164 -4.18 -6.21 -1.63
N GLY A 165 -4.23 -7.39 -2.24
CA GLY A 165 -4.15 -8.68 -1.55
C GLY A 165 -2.76 -8.96 -0.94
N VAL A 166 -1.67 -8.60 -1.63
CA VAL A 166 -0.32 -8.69 -1.06
C VAL A 166 -0.21 -7.81 0.19
N LEU A 167 -0.56 -6.52 0.06
CA LEU A 167 -0.45 -5.57 1.17
C LEU A 167 -1.34 -5.96 2.35
N SER A 168 -2.55 -6.48 2.10
CA SER A 168 -3.46 -6.93 3.17
C SER A 168 -2.88 -8.05 4.02
N LYS A 169 -2.03 -8.92 3.45
CA LYS A 169 -1.42 -10.05 4.16
C LYS A 169 -0.20 -9.67 5.01
N ILE A 170 0.55 -8.63 4.61
CA ILE A 170 1.85 -8.31 5.23
C ILE A 170 1.86 -6.99 6.01
N VAL A 171 1.00 -6.04 5.66
CA VAL A 171 0.97 -4.73 6.33
C VAL A 171 0.04 -4.79 7.56
N PRO A 172 0.57 -4.57 8.78
CA PRO A 172 -0.28 -4.37 9.95
C PRO A 172 -1.22 -3.18 9.75
N GLY A 173 -2.44 -3.27 10.26
CA GLY A 173 -3.44 -2.20 10.16
C GLY A 173 -4.21 -2.15 8.83
N MET A 174 -3.80 -2.86 7.80
CA MET A 174 -4.50 -2.90 6.51
C MET A 174 -5.60 -3.98 6.51
N ALA A 175 -6.81 -3.59 6.08
CA ALA A 175 -7.94 -4.50 5.94
C ALA A 175 -7.74 -5.48 4.77
N ASP A 176 -8.52 -6.57 4.72
CA ASP A 176 -8.49 -7.53 3.62
C ASP A 176 -8.93 -6.88 2.29
N SER A 177 -8.37 -7.37 1.19
CA SER A 177 -8.78 -6.94 -0.15
C SER A 177 -10.19 -7.42 -0.47
N SER A 178 -11.01 -6.54 -1.04
CA SER A 178 -12.32 -6.92 -1.55
C SER A 178 -12.26 -7.69 -2.87
N ARG A 179 -11.11 -7.69 -3.57
CA ARG A 179 -10.90 -8.22 -4.92
C ARG A 179 -11.79 -7.57 -5.99
N THR A 180 -12.41 -6.44 -5.67
CA THR A 180 -13.12 -5.60 -6.65
C THR A 180 -12.15 -4.68 -7.36
N ILE A 181 -12.55 -4.13 -8.51
CA ILE A 181 -11.71 -3.16 -9.25
C ILE A 181 -11.47 -1.85 -8.50
N THR A 182 -12.22 -1.62 -7.42
CA THR A 182 -12.14 -0.40 -6.62
C THR A 182 -11.53 -0.62 -5.23
N ASP A 183 -11.17 -1.85 -4.86
CA ASP A 183 -10.72 -2.23 -3.51
C ASP A 183 -11.66 -1.72 -2.40
N PHE A 184 -12.98 -1.73 -2.67
CA PHE A 184 -14.00 -1.20 -1.77
C PHE A 184 -13.93 -1.81 -0.37
N GLY A 185 -13.88 -0.96 0.66
CA GLY A 185 -13.82 -1.39 2.06
C GLY A 185 -12.40 -1.74 2.53
N GLN A 186 -11.36 -1.66 1.68
CA GLN A 186 -9.99 -1.77 2.15
C GLN A 186 -9.56 -0.47 2.81
N THR A 187 -9.26 -0.53 4.09
CA THR A 187 -8.85 0.62 4.91
C THR A 187 -7.50 0.37 5.56
N LEU A 188 -6.84 1.45 5.96
CA LEU A 188 -5.65 1.40 6.79
C LEU A 188 -6.01 1.98 8.18
N ARG A 189 -5.88 1.15 9.23
CA ARG A 189 -6.30 1.51 10.60
C ARG A 189 -7.77 1.98 10.70
N GLY A 190 -8.65 1.42 9.85
CA GLY A 190 -10.08 1.76 9.83
C GLY A 190 -10.42 3.08 9.14
N ARG A 191 -9.46 3.70 8.43
CA ARG A 191 -9.63 4.94 7.68
C ARG A 191 -9.16 4.82 6.25
N ASN A 192 -9.59 5.75 5.41
CA ASN A 192 -9.10 5.88 4.05
C ASN A 192 -7.59 6.18 4.03
N MET A 193 -6.92 5.75 2.97
CA MET A 193 -5.49 5.94 2.75
C MET A 193 -5.23 6.71 1.47
N LEU A 194 -4.17 7.50 1.45
CA LEU A 194 -3.66 8.13 0.24
C LEU A 194 -2.75 7.13 -0.49
N VAL A 195 -2.99 6.93 -1.78
CA VAL A 195 -2.14 6.10 -2.64
C VAL A 195 -1.39 7.01 -3.59
N LEU A 196 -0.06 6.89 -3.60
CA LEU A 196 0.83 7.66 -4.48
C LEU A 196 1.58 6.70 -5.41
N VAL A 197 1.77 7.09 -6.66
CA VAL A 197 2.69 6.45 -7.61
C VAL A 197 3.68 7.49 -8.09
N ASP A 198 4.97 7.29 -7.82
CA ASP A 198 6.02 8.26 -8.07
C ASP A 198 5.63 9.68 -7.58
N GLY A 199 5.02 9.75 -6.39
CA GLY A 199 4.55 10.98 -5.77
C GLY A 199 3.22 11.53 -6.29
N VAL A 200 2.63 10.96 -7.35
CA VAL A 200 1.34 11.41 -7.92
C VAL A 200 0.16 10.71 -7.23
N PRO A 201 -0.85 11.45 -6.72
CA PRO A 201 -1.99 10.84 -6.06
C PRO A 201 -2.88 10.07 -7.05
N LEU A 202 -3.22 8.84 -6.68
CA LEU A 202 -4.18 8.01 -7.42
C LEU A 202 -5.61 8.15 -6.92
N ASN A 203 -5.82 8.72 -5.75
CA ASN A 203 -7.13 8.95 -5.20
C ASN A 203 -7.96 9.88 -6.09
N THR A 204 -9.27 9.71 -6.05
CA THR A 204 -10.22 10.56 -6.76
C THR A 204 -11.15 11.27 -5.76
N ASN A 205 -11.78 12.37 -6.16
CA ASN A 205 -12.71 13.13 -5.34
C ASN A 205 -14.04 12.39 -5.03
N ARG A 206 -14.24 11.22 -5.62
CA ARG A 206 -15.39 10.36 -5.36
C ARG A 206 -15.21 9.52 -4.10
N ASP A 207 -14.05 8.98 -3.89
CA ASP A 207 -13.70 8.14 -2.73
C ASP A 207 -12.20 7.93 -2.70
N SER A 208 -11.60 8.15 -1.55
CA SER A 208 -10.16 8.33 -1.42
C SER A 208 -9.34 7.04 -1.30
N SER A 209 -9.91 5.85 -1.27
CA SER A 209 -9.15 4.65 -0.91
C SER A 209 -9.14 3.53 -1.95
N ARG A 210 -9.40 3.80 -3.22
CA ARG A 210 -9.77 2.76 -4.18
C ARG A 210 -8.86 2.66 -5.40
N ASN A 211 -7.54 2.58 -5.23
CA ASN A 211 -6.68 2.70 -6.41
C ASN A 211 -5.45 1.80 -6.44
N LEU A 212 -5.45 0.68 -5.71
CA LEU A 212 -4.32 -0.28 -5.75
C LEU A 212 -4.38 -1.24 -6.95
N SER A 213 -5.55 -1.34 -7.60
CA SER A 213 -5.78 -2.29 -8.71
C SER A 213 -5.44 -1.74 -10.11
N ASN A 214 -4.93 -0.50 -10.21
CA ASN A 214 -4.68 0.19 -11.48
C ASN A 214 -3.19 0.40 -11.80
N ILE A 215 -2.34 -0.43 -11.23
CA ILE A 215 -0.90 -0.45 -11.50
C ILE A 215 -0.44 -1.89 -11.76
N ASN A 216 0.50 -2.06 -12.68
CA ASN A 216 1.14 -3.36 -12.90
C ASN A 216 2.19 -3.61 -11.79
N PRO A 217 2.01 -4.63 -10.94
CA PRO A 217 2.96 -4.91 -9.86
C PRO A 217 4.38 -5.27 -10.33
N ALA A 218 4.56 -5.69 -11.58
CA ALA A 218 5.88 -5.98 -12.15
C ALA A 218 6.73 -4.71 -12.36
N ASN A 219 6.09 -3.53 -12.42
CA ASN A 219 6.77 -2.25 -12.60
C ASN A 219 7.10 -1.54 -11.29
N ILE A 220 6.79 -2.17 -10.16
CA ILE A 220 7.03 -1.60 -8.84
C ILE A 220 8.45 -1.96 -8.40
N GLU A 221 9.19 -0.94 -7.99
CA GLU A 221 10.49 -1.08 -7.34
C GLU A 221 10.34 -1.22 -5.82
N ARG A 222 9.44 -0.39 -5.24
CA ARG A 222 9.28 -0.32 -3.80
C ARG A 222 7.87 0.13 -3.42
N VAL A 223 7.34 -0.43 -2.35
CA VAL A 223 6.10 0.03 -1.71
C VAL A 223 6.40 0.40 -0.26
N GLU A 224 6.07 1.62 0.11
CA GLU A 224 6.17 2.11 1.47
C GLU A 224 4.78 2.39 2.03
N VAL A 225 4.47 1.83 3.19
CA VAL A 225 3.20 2.08 3.86
C VAL A 225 3.44 2.79 5.18
N LEU A 226 3.15 4.10 5.17
CA LEU A 226 3.22 4.96 6.35
C LEU A 226 1.86 4.90 7.06
N ARG A 227 1.84 4.46 8.30
CA ARG A 227 0.61 4.34 9.09
C ARG A 227 0.35 5.61 9.90
N GLY A 228 -0.92 6.04 9.93
CA GLY A 228 -1.33 7.31 10.52
C GLY A 228 -1.19 8.50 9.56
N SER A 229 -1.81 9.60 9.90
CA SER A 229 -1.81 10.81 9.07
C SER A 229 -0.47 11.51 9.07
N SER A 230 -0.23 12.32 8.04
CA SER A 230 0.89 13.25 7.99
C SER A 230 0.42 14.59 7.44
N ALA A 231 0.63 15.66 8.18
CA ALA A 231 0.23 17.00 7.76
C ALA A 231 0.86 17.44 6.45
N ILE A 232 2.08 16.99 6.14
CA ILE A 232 2.80 17.41 4.93
C ILE A 232 2.24 16.84 3.62
N TYR A 233 1.36 15.82 3.65
CA TYR A 233 0.85 15.18 2.42
C TYR A 233 -0.50 15.72 1.95
N GLY A 234 -1.21 16.49 2.77
CA GLY A 234 -2.50 17.09 2.42
C GLY A 234 -3.70 16.14 2.54
N SER A 235 -4.70 16.38 1.72
CA SER A 235 -5.98 15.66 1.75
C SER A 235 -5.85 14.19 1.36
N GLY A 236 -6.71 13.34 1.92
CA GLY A 236 -6.89 11.94 1.53
C GLY A 236 -6.08 10.92 2.35
N ALA A 237 -5.32 11.35 3.36
CA ALA A 237 -4.44 10.50 4.15
C ALA A 237 -4.84 10.32 5.64
N PRO A 238 -6.12 10.19 6.02
CA PRO A 238 -6.49 10.08 7.44
C PRO A 238 -6.03 8.77 8.08
N GLY A 239 -5.89 7.70 7.33
CA GLY A 239 -5.40 6.39 7.81
C GLY A 239 -3.91 6.17 7.60
N GLY A 240 -3.35 6.83 6.61
CA GLY A 240 -1.96 6.70 6.21
C GLY A 240 -1.75 6.84 4.71
N ILE A 241 -0.56 6.48 4.29
CA ILE A 241 -0.10 6.65 2.90
C ILE A 241 0.47 5.32 2.40
N VAL A 242 0.10 4.93 1.19
CA VAL A 242 0.75 3.88 0.41
C VAL A 242 1.51 4.55 -0.72
N SER A 243 2.82 4.63 -0.61
CA SER A 243 3.69 5.20 -1.62
C SER A 243 4.30 4.08 -2.46
N ILE A 244 4.09 4.14 -3.75
CA ILE A 244 4.58 3.18 -4.73
C ILE A 244 5.61 3.90 -5.58
N THR A 245 6.84 3.42 -5.54
CA THR A 245 7.90 3.85 -6.44
C THR A 245 8.00 2.84 -7.58
N THR A 246 7.94 3.32 -8.81
CA THR A 246 8.13 2.48 -10.00
C THR A 246 9.60 2.40 -10.35
N ARG A 247 9.96 1.42 -11.21
CA ARG A 247 11.34 1.19 -11.64
C ARG A 247 12.06 2.49 -11.98
N PRO A 248 13.30 2.67 -11.52
CA PRO A 248 14.09 3.85 -11.81
C PRO A 248 14.61 3.84 -13.26
N ALA A 249 14.88 5.03 -13.79
CA ALA A 249 15.65 5.20 -15.03
C ALA A 249 17.12 5.39 -14.70
N GLY A 250 18.00 4.69 -15.41
CA GLY A 250 19.45 4.84 -15.25
C GLY A 250 20.14 3.57 -14.74
N GLY A 251 21.40 3.74 -14.31
CA GLY A 251 22.27 2.66 -13.86
C GLY A 251 22.86 1.83 -15.00
N GLU A 252 23.34 0.64 -14.69
CA GLU A 252 23.80 -0.33 -15.68
C GLU A 252 22.66 -0.77 -16.60
N THR A 253 23.01 -1.12 -17.84
CA THR A 253 22.00 -1.64 -18.77
C THR A 253 21.47 -2.97 -18.25
N ARG A 254 20.15 -3.01 -18.00
CA ARG A 254 19.43 -4.21 -17.57
C ARG A 254 18.25 -4.48 -18.50
N VAL A 255 18.09 -5.74 -18.80
CA VAL A 255 16.94 -6.23 -19.55
C VAL A 255 16.33 -7.37 -18.76
N GLU A 256 15.07 -7.25 -18.38
CA GLU A 256 14.38 -8.25 -17.55
C GLU A 256 13.15 -8.76 -18.26
N THR A 257 13.01 -10.06 -18.34
CA THR A 257 11.86 -10.78 -18.88
C THR A 257 11.21 -11.60 -17.76
N SER A 258 9.92 -11.43 -17.52
CA SER A 258 9.15 -12.22 -16.55
C SER A 258 7.93 -12.84 -17.21
N VAL A 259 7.77 -14.15 -17.04
CA VAL A 259 6.61 -14.92 -17.53
C VAL A 259 5.98 -15.64 -16.35
N ILE A 260 4.65 -15.50 -16.16
CA ILE A 260 3.92 -16.18 -15.08
C ILE A 260 2.71 -16.89 -15.69
N GLY A 261 2.54 -18.16 -15.35
CA GLY A 261 1.33 -18.93 -15.61
C GLY A 261 0.56 -19.19 -14.33
N THR A 262 -0.76 -19.08 -14.35
CA THR A 262 -1.63 -19.40 -13.20
C THR A 262 -2.73 -20.35 -13.58
N THR A 263 -3.12 -21.26 -12.65
CA THR A 263 -4.24 -22.18 -12.86
C THR A 263 -4.90 -22.57 -11.56
N PRO A 264 -6.24 -22.60 -11.48
CA PRO A 264 -6.94 -23.17 -10.34
C PRO A 264 -6.78 -24.69 -10.31
N LEU A 265 -6.29 -25.24 -9.19
CA LEU A 265 -6.13 -26.70 -9.05
C LEU A 265 -7.44 -27.42 -8.74
N THR A 266 -8.46 -26.69 -8.27
CA THR A 266 -9.79 -27.25 -7.97
C THR A 266 -10.59 -27.55 -9.24
N ARG A 267 -10.26 -26.93 -10.38
CA ARG A 267 -10.86 -27.18 -11.66
C ARG A 267 -9.88 -26.84 -12.79
N LEU A 268 -9.17 -27.84 -13.27
CA LEU A 268 -8.26 -27.69 -14.40
C LEU A 268 -9.04 -27.51 -15.69
N GLY A 269 -8.63 -26.57 -16.54
CA GLY A 269 -9.23 -26.28 -17.83
C GLY A 269 -8.88 -24.89 -18.34
N ASP A 270 -9.04 -24.67 -19.65
CA ASP A 270 -8.62 -23.45 -20.35
C ASP A 270 -9.24 -22.16 -19.79
N ALA A 271 -10.48 -22.24 -19.30
CA ALA A 271 -11.20 -21.09 -18.76
C ALA A 271 -10.53 -20.48 -17.52
N GLY A 272 -9.85 -21.32 -16.70
CA GLY A 272 -9.15 -20.87 -15.49
C GLY A 272 -7.70 -20.48 -15.71
N LEU A 273 -7.15 -20.70 -16.91
CA LEU A 273 -5.75 -20.37 -17.19
C LEU A 273 -5.54 -18.86 -17.24
N GLY A 274 -4.58 -18.40 -16.46
CA GLY A 274 -4.03 -17.06 -16.54
C GLY A 274 -2.59 -17.09 -17.05
N ALA A 275 -2.18 -16.01 -17.69
CA ALA A 275 -0.81 -15.82 -18.16
C ALA A 275 -0.42 -14.35 -18.04
N GLU A 276 0.84 -14.12 -17.70
CA GLU A 276 1.42 -12.78 -17.62
C GLU A 276 2.81 -12.77 -18.26
N LEU A 277 3.07 -11.74 -19.07
CA LEU A 277 4.39 -11.46 -19.65
C LEU A 277 4.74 -10.02 -19.32
N ASN A 278 5.92 -9.80 -18.76
CA ASN A 278 6.49 -8.46 -18.55
C ASN A 278 7.90 -8.41 -19.14
N GLN A 279 8.20 -7.29 -19.76
CA GLN A 279 9.52 -6.97 -20.31
C GLN A 279 9.90 -5.58 -19.83
N ALA A 280 11.10 -5.44 -19.31
CA ALA A 280 11.65 -4.15 -18.90
C ALA A 280 13.07 -3.96 -19.43
N PHE A 281 13.41 -2.71 -19.71
CA PHE A 281 14.70 -2.23 -20.18
C PHE A 281 15.06 -0.98 -19.39
N SER A 282 16.24 -0.94 -18.80
CA SER A 282 16.74 0.26 -18.14
C SER A 282 18.25 0.41 -18.36
N GLY A 283 18.75 1.63 -18.19
CA GLY A 283 20.17 1.91 -18.31
C GLY A 283 20.47 3.39 -18.49
N SER A 284 21.76 3.70 -18.59
CA SER A 284 22.28 5.03 -18.86
C SER A 284 23.14 5.04 -20.11
N GLN A 285 23.02 6.11 -20.90
CA GLN A 285 23.90 6.38 -22.03
C GLN A 285 24.32 7.85 -22.05
N GLY A 286 25.53 8.12 -21.66
CA GLY A 286 26.01 9.50 -21.47
C GLY A 286 25.20 10.21 -20.37
N GLN A 287 24.56 11.34 -20.71
CA GLN A 287 23.71 12.11 -19.79
C GLN A 287 22.24 11.65 -19.77
N VAL A 288 21.87 10.60 -20.51
CA VAL A 288 20.50 10.13 -20.64
C VAL A 288 20.32 8.86 -19.87
N ASP A 289 19.38 8.86 -18.93
CA ASP A 289 18.88 7.70 -18.21
C ASP A 289 17.57 7.25 -18.83
N TYR A 290 17.35 5.95 -18.96
CA TYR A 290 16.11 5.44 -19.54
C TYR A 290 15.58 4.24 -18.79
N GLU A 291 14.28 4.10 -18.80
CA GLU A 291 13.52 2.91 -18.39
C GLU A 291 12.32 2.76 -19.28
N PHE A 292 12.05 1.54 -19.77
CA PHE A 292 10.86 1.18 -20.52
C PHE A 292 10.33 -0.16 -20.06
N ASN A 293 9.03 -0.27 -19.89
CA ASN A 293 8.37 -1.51 -19.50
C ASN A 293 7.12 -1.77 -20.32
N LEU A 294 6.88 -3.04 -20.60
CA LEU A 294 5.71 -3.56 -21.30
C LEU A 294 5.17 -4.74 -20.51
N GLY A 295 3.86 -4.80 -20.32
CA GLY A 295 3.18 -5.89 -19.65
C GLY A 295 1.90 -6.29 -20.33
N GLY A 296 1.67 -7.60 -20.41
CA GLY A 296 0.41 -8.18 -20.82
C GLY A 296 0.00 -9.27 -19.84
N ARG A 297 -1.25 -9.26 -19.39
CA ARG A 297 -1.78 -10.24 -18.45
C ARG A 297 -3.18 -10.66 -18.85
N ARG A 298 -3.42 -11.95 -18.86
CA ARG A 298 -4.76 -12.55 -18.92
C ARG A 298 -5.09 -13.14 -17.56
N ILE A 299 -6.20 -12.75 -16.99
CA ILE A 299 -6.78 -13.37 -15.80
C ILE A 299 -7.93 -14.26 -16.25
N GLY A 300 -7.88 -15.55 -15.96
CA GLY A 300 -8.96 -16.49 -16.28
C GLY A 300 -10.10 -16.46 -15.26
N ALA A 301 -11.00 -17.42 -15.39
CA ALA A 301 -12.07 -17.64 -14.44
C ALA A 301 -11.53 -18.07 -13.07
N SER A 302 -12.18 -17.63 -12.01
CA SER A 302 -11.91 -18.11 -10.65
C SER A 302 -12.88 -19.21 -10.22
N TYR A 303 -12.40 -20.18 -9.47
CA TYR A 303 -13.17 -21.31 -8.96
C TYR A 303 -12.99 -21.45 -7.44
N ASP A 304 -14.09 -21.77 -6.77
CA ASP A 304 -14.08 -22.03 -5.32
C ASP A 304 -13.41 -23.38 -4.98
N ALA A 305 -13.31 -23.69 -3.68
CA ALA A 305 -12.70 -24.94 -3.21
C ALA A 305 -13.46 -26.21 -3.66
N HIS A 306 -14.69 -26.11 -4.13
CA HIS A 306 -15.48 -27.21 -4.67
C HIS A 306 -15.41 -27.31 -6.22
N GLY A 307 -14.65 -26.42 -6.86
CA GLY A 307 -14.54 -26.35 -8.31
C GLY A 307 -15.73 -25.67 -9.01
N ASN A 308 -16.58 -24.97 -8.27
CA ASN A 308 -17.63 -24.14 -8.85
C ASN A 308 -17.06 -22.80 -9.30
N ARG A 309 -17.49 -22.32 -10.49
CA ARG A 309 -17.10 -21.00 -10.97
C ARG A 309 -17.66 -19.93 -10.04
N ILE A 310 -16.81 -19.01 -9.59
CA ILE A 310 -17.20 -17.85 -8.81
C ILE A 310 -17.92 -16.87 -9.76
N ALA A 311 -19.08 -16.36 -9.32
CA ALA A 311 -19.83 -15.38 -10.08
C ALA A 311 -19.08 -14.03 -10.14
N PRO A 312 -19.24 -13.25 -11.22
CA PRO A 312 -18.77 -11.87 -11.28
C PRO A 312 -19.37 -11.04 -10.11
N GLU A 313 -18.59 -10.12 -9.57
CA GLU A 313 -19.04 -9.22 -8.52
C GLU A 313 -20.09 -8.23 -9.09
N PRO A 314 -21.33 -8.21 -8.54
CA PRO A 314 -22.46 -7.60 -9.23
C PRO A 314 -22.60 -6.08 -9.04
N SER A 315 -21.70 -5.41 -8.31
CA SER A 315 -21.85 -4.00 -7.98
C SER A 315 -20.63 -3.13 -8.31
N GLN A 316 -19.45 -3.55 -7.91
CA GLN A 316 -18.20 -2.84 -8.19
C GLN A 316 -17.49 -3.38 -9.43
N GLY A 317 -17.70 -4.66 -9.73
CA GLY A 317 -16.94 -5.40 -10.72
C GLY A 317 -15.65 -5.99 -10.17
N ASP A 318 -15.14 -6.98 -10.87
CA ASP A 318 -13.88 -7.66 -10.62
C ASP A 318 -13.05 -7.75 -11.90
N LEU A 319 -11.88 -8.38 -11.81
CA LEU A 319 -10.97 -8.59 -12.94
C LEU A 319 -10.92 -10.06 -13.42
N PHE A 320 -11.85 -10.91 -13.01
CA PHE A 320 -11.92 -12.26 -13.59
C PHE A 320 -12.32 -12.20 -15.07
N ASP A 321 -11.81 -13.12 -15.86
CA ASP A 321 -11.97 -13.13 -17.32
C ASP A 321 -11.54 -11.80 -17.97
N SER A 322 -10.39 -11.29 -17.61
CA SER A 322 -9.92 -9.98 -18.09
C SER A 322 -8.60 -10.07 -18.82
N ASN A 323 -8.44 -9.16 -19.78
CA ASN A 323 -7.16 -8.87 -20.41
C ASN A 323 -6.65 -7.52 -19.91
N ILE A 324 -5.37 -7.47 -19.56
CA ILE A 324 -4.71 -6.30 -18.99
C ILE A 324 -3.48 -6.00 -19.83
N TYR A 325 -3.30 -4.75 -20.19
CA TYR A 325 -2.13 -4.24 -20.88
C TYR A 325 -1.54 -3.08 -20.09
N SER A 326 -0.23 -3.06 -19.99
CA SER A 326 0.49 -1.95 -19.40
C SER A 326 1.70 -1.58 -20.23
N VAL A 327 1.97 -0.29 -20.33
CA VAL A 327 3.16 0.27 -20.95
C VAL A 327 3.59 1.46 -20.12
N GLY A 328 4.89 1.59 -19.91
CA GLY A 328 5.46 2.71 -19.16
C GLY A 328 6.89 2.99 -19.55
N GLY A 329 7.38 4.15 -19.12
CA GLY A 329 8.76 4.49 -19.27
C GLY A 329 9.12 5.82 -18.61
N LYS A 330 10.41 5.97 -18.35
CA LYS A 330 11.03 7.18 -17.81
C LYS A 330 12.25 7.55 -18.66
N LEU A 331 12.40 8.85 -18.90
CA LEU A 331 13.60 9.43 -19.54
C LEU A 331 14.15 10.53 -18.65
N GLY A 332 15.34 10.30 -18.13
CA GLY A 332 16.09 11.22 -17.30
C GLY A 332 17.21 11.90 -18.09
N PHE A 333 17.44 13.17 -17.84
CA PHE A 333 18.54 13.96 -18.39
C PHE A 333 19.34 14.53 -17.21
N ARG A 334 20.57 14.09 -17.04
CA ARG A 334 21.53 14.70 -16.11
C ARG A 334 22.09 15.94 -16.78
N ILE A 335 21.60 17.13 -16.36
CA ILE A 335 22.02 18.44 -16.90
C ILE A 335 23.47 18.71 -16.49
N ASP A 336 23.77 18.45 -15.23
CA ASP A 336 25.08 18.43 -14.61
C ASP A 336 25.08 17.47 -13.40
N GLU A 337 26.09 17.53 -12.54
CA GLU A 337 26.24 16.68 -11.35
C GLU A 337 25.16 16.92 -10.28
N LEU A 338 24.54 18.09 -10.27
CA LEU A 338 23.55 18.51 -9.27
C LEU A 338 22.13 18.59 -9.82
N GLN A 339 21.96 18.47 -11.14
CA GLN A 339 20.66 18.76 -11.77
C GLN A 339 20.19 17.60 -12.64
N ARG A 340 18.96 17.18 -12.41
CA ARG A 340 18.29 16.15 -13.20
C ARG A 340 16.89 16.59 -13.61
N LEU A 341 16.55 16.35 -14.87
CA LEU A 341 15.19 16.49 -15.41
C LEU A 341 14.70 15.13 -15.86
N GLN A 342 13.53 14.69 -15.40
CA GLN A 342 12.95 13.40 -15.75
C GLN A 342 11.54 13.55 -16.29
N PHE A 343 11.25 12.82 -17.35
CA PHE A 343 9.89 12.65 -17.92
C PHE A 343 9.44 11.22 -17.65
N SER A 344 8.17 11.04 -17.29
CA SER A 344 7.55 9.75 -17.10
C SER A 344 6.21 9.67 -17.82
N ALA A 345 5.87 8.50 -18.34
CA ALA A 345 4.59 8.21 -18.94
C ALA A 345 4.22 6.76 -18.69
N SER A 346 2.97 6.50 -18.29
CA SER A 346 2.48 5.14 -18.15
C SER A 346 1.01 5.03 -18.53
N ARG A 347 0.62 3.86 -19.03
CA ARG A 347 -0.76 3.47 -19.29
C ARG A 347 -1.01 2.07 -18.72
N TYR A 348 -2.12 1.93 -18.03
CA TYR A 348 -2.68 0.66 -17.58
C TYR A 348 -4.11 0.55 -18.12
N ASP A 349 -4.47 -0.57 -18.74
CA ASP A 349 -5.79 -0.81 -19.34
C ASP A 349 -6.21 -2.26 -19.02
N ALA A 350 -7.23 -2.42 -18.20
CA ALA A 350 -7.81 -3.71 -17.82
C ALA A 350 -9.26 -3.77 -18.31
N GLN A 351 -9.59 -4.77 -19.09
CA GLN A 351 -10.92 -4.97 -19.65
C GLN A 351 -11.39 -6.40 -19.41
N GLN A 352 -12.57 -6.52 -18.81
CA GLN A 352 -13.27 -7.79 -18.66
C GLN A 352 -13.91 -8.23 -19.98
N ASP A 353 -13.88 -9.53 -20.23
CA ASP A 353 -14.50 -10.19 -21.37
C ASP A 353 -15.06 -11.54 -20.89
N THR A 354 -16.24 -11.47 -20.23
CA THR A 354 -16.92 -12.64 -19.66
C THR A 354 -18.30 -12.85 -20.27
N ASP A 355 -18.70 -14.10 -20.44
CA ASP A 355 -20.06 -14.49 -20.82
C ASP A 355 -20.91 -14.94 -19.62
N PHE A 356 -20.48 -14.58 -18.39
CA PHE A 356 -21.14 -14.93 -17.14
C PHE A 356 -21.67 -13.72 -16.39
N ALA A 357 -22.82 -13.90 -15.73
CA ALA A 357 -23.42 -12.95 -14.79
C ALA A 357 -23.63 -13.62 -13.42
N ALA A 358 -23.95 -12.85 -12.38
CA ALA A 358 -24.44 -13.40 -11.13
C ALA A 358 -25.90 -13.88 -11.29
N ASP A 359 -26.18 -15.12 -10.89
CA ASP A 359 -27.54 -15.70 -10.95
C ASP A 359 -28.49 -15.01 -9.98
N PRO A 360 -29.54 -14.33 -10.47
CA PRO A 360 -30.51 -13.67 -9.60
C PRO A 360 -31.38 -14.65 -8.80
N ALA A 361 -31.43 -15.93 -9.17
CA ALA A 361 -32.24 -16.93 -8.47
C ALA A 361 -31.81 -17.13 -7.01
N VAL A 362 -30.54 -16.80 -6.67
CA VAL A 362 -30.05 -16.88 -5.29
C VAL A 362 -30.69 -15.84 -4.36
N LYS A 363 -31.35 -14.79 -4.89
CA LYS A 363 -32.03 -13.75 -4.11
C LYS A 363 -33.24 -14.27 -3.32
N LYS A 364 -33.83 -15.40 -3.75
CA LYS A 364 -35.00 -16.00 -3.05
C LYS A 364 -34.63 -16.67 -1.71
N PHE A 365 -33.35 -16.92 -1.48
CA PHE A 365 -32.88 -17.53 -0.23
C PHE A 365 -32.51 -16.46 0.80
N PRO A 366 -32.55 -16.77 2.10
CA PRO A 366 -32.12 -15.83 3.12
C PRO A 366 -30.71 -15.30 2.84
N ALA A 367 -30.52 -14.01 3.01
CA ALA A 367 -29.27 -13.34 2.71
C ALA A 367 -28.09 -13.95 3.52
N GLY A 368 -27.02 -14.35 2.83
CA GLY A 368 -25.85 -15.00 3.40
C GLY A 368 -26.01 -16.51 3.63
N SER A 369 -27.05 -17.14 3.13
CA SER A 369 -27.31 -18.57 3.36
C SER A 369 -26.83 -19.48 2.22
N VAL A 370 -26.67 -18.94 1.00
CA VAL A 370 -26.20 -19.69 -0.16
C VAL A 370 -25.12 -18.87 -0.90
N PRO A 371 -24.16 -19.52 -1.58
CA PRO A 371 -23.19 -18.83 -2.42
C PRO A 371 -23.85 -18.15 -3.61
N ALA A 372 -23.23 -17.12 -4.13
CA ALA A 372 -23.53 -16.59 -5.44
C ALA A 372 -23.15 -17.63 -6.52
N HIS A 373 -24.00 -17.79 -7.51
CA HIS A 373 -23.78 -18.70 -8.63
C HIS A 373 -23.48 -17.92 -9.92
N ALA A 374 -22.56 -18.43 -10.74
CA ALA A 374 -22.28 -17.88 -12.07
C ALA A 374 -23.31 -18.43 -13.08
N LEU A 375 -23.98 -17.54 -13.81
CA LEU A 375 -24.94 -17.86 -14.85
C LEU A 375 -24.36 -17.50 -16.21
N LYS A 376 -24.26 -18.49 -17.13
CA LYS A 376 -23.71 -18.28 -18.46
C LYS A 376 -24.76 -17.66 -19.41
N GLY A 377 -24.27 -16.83 -20.35
CA GLY A 377 -25.08 -16.24 -21.42
C GLY A 377 -25.21 -14.72 -21.33
N LEU A 378 -24.32 -14.06 -20.58
CA LEU A 378 -24.25 -12.61 -20.51
C LEU A 378 -24.01 -12.02 -21.91
N GLN A 379 -24.86 -11.07 -22.30
CA GLN A 379 -24.72 -10.22 -23.48
C GLN A 379 -24.69 -8.76 -23.00
N LEU A 380 -23.50 -8.21 -22.94
CA LEU A 380 -23.20 -6.86 -22.52
C LEU A 380 -22.04 -6.33 -23.37
N ASP A 381 -22.31 -5.36 -24.24
CA ASP A 381 -21.34 -4.85 -25.22
C ASP A 381 -20.14 -4.20 -24.54
N GLU A 382 -20.38 -3.47 -23.45
CA GLU A 382 -19.33 -2.74 -22.73
C GLU A 382 -19.24 -3.26 -21.30
N GLN A 383 -18.28 -4.15 -21.07
CA GLN A 383 -18.06 -4.78 -19.76
C GLN A 383 -17.19 -3.93 -18.83
N THR A 384 -16.95 -4.43 -17.63
CA THR A 384 -16.07 -3.80 -16.63
C THR A 384 -14.72 -3.42 -17.23
N ARG A 385 -14.31 -2.18 -17.03
CA ARG A 385 -13.02 -1.67 -17.54
C ARG A 385 -12.41 -0.67 -16.58
N LEU A 386 -11.09 -0.67 -16.55
CA LEU A 386 -10.30 0.29 -15.80
C LEU A 386 -9.12 0.74 -16.65
N THR A 387 -8.99 2.07 -16.84
CA THR A 387 -7.86 2.66 -17.57
C THR A 387 -7.23 3.75 -16.71
N ASN A 388 -5.91 3.78 -16.65
CA ASN A 388 -5.16 4.81 -15.95
C ASN A 388 -3.98 5.24 -16.82
N ASN A 389 -3.98 6.50 -17.26
CA ASN A 389 -2.87 7.14 -17.97
C ASN A 389 -2.23 8.16 -17.03
N LEU A 390 -0.93 8.10 -16.85
CA LEU A 390 -0.19 8.97 -15.96
C LEU A 390 1.01 9.57 -16.71
N TYR A 391 1.19 10.87 -16.63
CA TYR A 391 2.30 11.61 -17.23
C TYR A 391 2.91 12.52 -16.17
N GLY A 392 4.23 12.56 -16.09
CA GLY A 392 4.95 13.35 -15.11
C GLY A 392 6.20 14.01 -15.69
N VAL A 393 6.54 15.15 -15.14
CA VAL A 393 7.82 15.83 -15.33
C VAL A 393 8.34 16.20 -13.96
N GLU A 394 9.57 15.80 -13.66
CA GLU A 394 10.24 16.09 -12.40
C GLU A 394 11.59 16.76 -12.66
N TYR A 395 11.88 17.82 -11.92
CA TYR A 395 13.20 18.46 -11.90
C TYR A 395 13.72 18.45 -10.47
N ARG A 396 14.97 18.04 -10.32
CA ARG A 396 15.72 18.04 -9.06
C ARG A 396 16.98 18.86 -9.17
N HIS A 397 17.31 19.52 -8.07
CA HIS A 397 18.57 20.20 -7.87
C HIS A 397 19.06 19.90 -6.46
N GLU A 398 20.19 19.23 -6.34
CA GLU A 398 20.68 18.69 -5.06
C GLU A 398 21.31 19.75 -4.15
N ASP A 399 21.79 20.84 -4.72
CA ASP A 399 22.37 21.96 -3.95
C ASP A 399 22.01 23.32 -4.59
N LEU A 400 20.76 23.77 -4.42
CA LEU A 400 20.32 25.10 -4.80
C LEU A 400 20.50 26.03 -3.59
N TRP A 401 21.64 26.77 -3.56
CA TRP A 401 22.00 27.66 -2.44
C TRP A 401 22.01 26.98 -1.06
N GLY A 402 22.55 25.77 -1.00
CA GLY A 402 22.61 24.97 0.24
C GLY A 402 21.33 24.20 0.56
N SER A 403 20.36 24.15 -0.35
CA SER A 403 19.10 23.41 -0.18
C SER A 403 18.89 22.45 -1.36
N GLU A 404 18.26 21.33 -1.09
CA GLU A 404 17.77 20.38 -2.10
C GLU A 404 16.40 20.84 -2.60
N LEU A 405 16.20 20.88 -3.92
CA LEU A 405 14.95 21.25 -4.57
C LEU A 405 14.42 20.07 -5.36
N SER A 406 13.14 19.73 -5.16
CA SER A 406 12.37 18.85 -6.03
C SER A 406 11.09 19.55 -6.49
N THR A 407 10.85 19.56 -7.78
CA THR A 407 9.59 20.06 -8.34
C THR A 407 9.03 19.06 -9.34
N GLN A 408 7.72 18.84 -9.28
CA GLN A 408 7.01 17.88 -10.10
C GLN A 408 5.75 18.53 -10.69
N ALA A 409 5.49 18.25 -11.96
CA ALA A 409 4.20 18.52 -12.60
C ALA A 409 3.65 17.22 -13.19
N TYR A 410 2.35 17.01 -13.10
CA TYR A 410 1.72 15.79 -13.56
C TYR A 410 0.35 16.00 -14.16
N TYR A 411 -0.03 15.04 -15.02
CA TYR A 411 -1.38 14.86 -15.57
C TYR A 411 -1.77 13.41 -15.49
N ARG A 412 -3.00 13.14 -15.05
CA ARG A 412 -3.58 11.80 -14.96
C ARG A 412 -4.96 11.80 -15.61
N ASP A 413 -5.23 10.81 -16.45
CA ASP A 413 -6.54 10.52 -17.01
C ASP A 413 -6.96 9.11 -16.59
N TYR A 414 -8.05 9.03 -15.84
CA TYR A 414 -8.56 7.81 -15.23
C TYR A 414 -9.99 7.55 -15.66
N PHE A 415 -10.24 6.31 -16.09
CA PHE A 415 -11.57 5.82 -16.43
C PHE A 415 -11.83 4.51 -15.72
N THR A 416 -13.07 4.34 -15.19
CA THR A 416 -13.56 3.04 -14.73
C THR A 416 -15.03 2.84 -15.11
N ARG A 417 -15.36 1.63 -15.52
CA ARG A 417 -16.73 1.18 -15.77
C ARG A 417 -17.02 0.03 -14.82
N PHE A 418 -18.12 0.15 -14.09
CA PHE A 418 -18.56 -0.81 -13.09
C PHE A 418 -19.40 -1.92 -13.71
N SER A 419 -19.70 -2.96 -12.96
CA SER A 419 -20.70 -3.96 -13.33
C SER A 419 -22.07 -3.32 -13.52
N PRO A 420 -22.92 -3.84 -14.44
CA PRO A 420 -24.31 -3.41 -14.56
C PRO A 420 -25.09 -3.78 -13.29
N PHE A 421 -26.10 -2.98 -12.97
CA PHE A 421 -26.89 -3.13 -11.74
C PHE A 421 -28.38 -2.93 -12.00
N ASP A 422 -29.23 -3.81 -11.46
CA ASP A 422 -30.68 -3.60 -11.41
C ASP A 422 -31.04 -2.66 -10.28
N ALA A 423 -31.11 -1.38 -10.60
CA ALA A 423 -31.41 -0.30 -9.65
C ALA A 423 -32.89 0.09 -9.62
N ARG A 424 -33.81 -0.76 -10.13
CA ARG A 424 -35.24 -0.44 -10.17
C ARG A 424 -35.86 -0.23 -8.80
N ALA A 425 -35.33 -0.89 -7.77
CA ALA A 425 -35.74 -0.67 -6.37
C ALA A 425 -35.07 0.55 -5.71
N VAL A 426 -34.16 1.24 -6.39
CA VAL A 426 -33.38 2.38 -5.86
C VAL A 426 -33.93 3.67 -6.47
N SER A 427 -34.80 4.36 -5.74
CA SER A 427 -35.49 5.54 -6.24
C SER A 427 -34.56 6.70 -6.62
N THR A 428 -33.46 6.89 -5.90
CA THR A 428 -32.43 7.91 -6.21
C THR A 428 -31.70 7.64 -7.53
N ARG A 429 -31.74 6.40 -8.04
CA ARG A 429 -31.18 6.02 -9.36
C ARG A 429 -32.24 6.00 -10.47
N GLY A 430 -33.40 6.61 -10.26
CA GLY A 430 -34.46 6.73 -11.26
C GLY A 430 -35.16 5.41 -11.62
N GLY A 431 -34.95 4.33 -10.88
CA GLY A 431 -35.58 3.03 -11.10
C GLY A 431 -35.19 2.39 -12.43
N ASN A 432 -33.91 2.37 -12.77
CA ASN A 432 -33.38 1.86 -14.03
C ASN A 432 -32.67 0.50 -13.83
N VAL A 433 -32.52 -0.24 -14.94
CA VAL A 433 -31.43 -1.22 -15.10
C VAL A 433 -30.31 -0.43 -15.75
N ASP A 434 -29.16 -0.31 -15.12
CA ASP A 434 -28.13 0.64 -15.53
C ASP A 434 -26.70 0.16 -15.31
N GLN A 435 -25.76 0.87 -15.92
CA GLN A 435 -24.32 0.68 -15.72
C GLN A 435 -23.64 2.05 -15.59
N VAL A 436 -22.84 2.22 -14.59
CA VAL A 436 -22.15 3.48 -14.30
C VAL A 436 -20.71 3.42 -14.80
N SER A 437 -20.25 4.52 -15.36
CA SER A 437 -18.82 4.78 -15.59
C SER A 437 -18.39 6.00 -14.78
N GLN A 438 -17.08 6.14 -14.55
CA GLN A 438 -16.46 7.32 -13.96
C GLN A 438 -15.30 7.77 -14.85
N ASN A 439 -15.27 9.07 -15.16
CA ASN A 439 -14.10 9.73 -15.71
C ASN A 439 -13.49 10.62 -14.63
N SER A 440 -12.16 10.72 -14.58
CA SER A 440 -11.44 11.63 -13.70
C SER A 440 -10.17 12.11 -14.40
N GLU A 441 -10.08 13.43 -14.60
CA GLU A 441 -8.91 14.11 -15.14
C GLU A 441 -8.24 14.88 -14.00
N VAL A 442 -6.97 14.62 -13.76
CA VAL A 442 -6.21 15.24 -12.67
C VAL A 442 -4.99 15.92 -13.25
N LYS A 443 -4.75 17.18 -12.86
CA LYS A 443 -3.50 17.89 -13.13
C LYS A 443 -3.00 18.55 -11.85
N GLY A 444 -1.70 18.54 -11.67
CA GLY A 444 -1.12 19.09 -10.46
C GLY A 444 0.36 19.38 -10.57
N GLY A 445 0.85 19.98 -9.51
CA GLY A 445 2.26 20.26 -9.34
C GLY A 445 2.63 20.31 -7.87
N ARG A 446 3.88 20.05 -7.60
CA ARG A 446 4.47 20.00 -6.26
C ARG A 446 5.84 20.64 -6.28
N LEU A 447 6.12 21.41 -5.24
CA LEU A 447 7.43 21.95 -4.91
C LEU A 447 7.80 21.48 -3.53
N THR A 448 8.99 20.90 -3.35
CA THR A 448 9.55 20.53 -2.06
C THR A 448 10.98 21.03 -1.98
N ILE A 449 11.31 21.69 -0.88
CA ILE A 449 12.66 22.20 -0.61
C ILE A 449 13.10 21.67 0.74
N THR A 450 14.28 21.06 0.79
CA THR A 450 14.91 20.58 2.02
C THR A 450 16.10 21.47 2.32
N THR A 451 16.02 22.23 3.41
CA THR A 451 17.05 23.19 3.83
C THR A 451 17.72 22.69 5.10
N PRO A 452 18.96 22.22 5.05
CA PRO A 452 19.75 21.95 6.26
C PRO A 452 20.23 23.27 6.86
N PHE A 453 20.24 23.37 8.20
CA PHE A 453 20.71 24.56 8.93
C PHE A 453 22.12 24.41 9.48
N ASP A 454 22.65 23.19 9.46
CA ASP A 454 24.02 22.89 9.91
C ASP A 454 24.67 21.86 8.96
N SER A 455 26.01 21.80 9.00
CA SER A 455 26.81 20.94 8.10
C SER A 455 26.64 19.44 8.39
N GLU A 456 26.21 19.09 9.63
CA GLU A 456 25.95 17.70 10.03
C GLU A 456 24.50 17.30 9.72
N ARG A 457 23.70 18.24 9.18
CA ARG A 457 22.27 18.08 8.86
C ARG A 457 21.40 17.65 10.06
N ASN A 458 21.86 17.92 11.30
CA ASN A 458 21.10 17.62 12.50
C ASN A 458 19.80 18.42 12.58
N THR A 459 19.78 19.60 11.94
CA THR A 459 18.59 20.45 11.84
C THR A 459 18.25 20.65 10.38
N ARG A 460 17.05 20.29 9.98
CA ARG A 460 16.57 20.53 8.61
C ARG A 460 15.11 20.96 8.59
N LEU A 461 14.78 21.83 7.65
CA LEU A 461 13.42 22.25 7.34
C LEU A 461 13.02 21.70 5.98
N VAL A 462 11.97 20.90 5.92
CA VAL A 462 11.31 20.49 4.69
C VAL A 462 10.09 21.37 4.51
N TRP A 463 10.01 22.12 3.43
CA TRP A 463 8.91 23.03 3.18
C TRP A 463 8.55 23.08 1.69
N GLY A 464 7.35 23.52 1.40
CA GLY A 464 6.92 23.55 0.01
C GLY A 464 5.46 23.87 -0.15
N ALA A 465 5.00 23.68 -1.39
CA ALA A 465 3.61 23.89 -1.78
C ALA A 465 3.20 22.86 -2.82
N ASP A 466 1.90 22.59 -2.89
CA ASP A 466 1.30 21.77 -3.95
C ASP A 466 -0.03 22.32 -4.42
N TYR A 467 -0.35 21.99 -5.66
CA TYR A 467 -1.61 22.28 -6.32
C TYR A 467 -2.12 21.02 -7.00
N ASN A 468 -3.40 20.75 -6.86
CA ASN A 468 -4.09 19.65 -7.54
C ASN A 468 -5.47 20.11 -7.99
N GLU A 469 -5.81 19.84 -9.25
CA GLU A 469 -7.13 20.06 -9.81
C GLU A 469 -7.63 18.75 -10.38
N GLU A 470 -8.75 18.27 -9.88
CA GLU A 470 -9.45 17.10 -10.40
C GLU A 470 -10.79 17.53 -10.98
N ARG A 471 -11.08 17.05 -12.18
CA ARG A 471 -12.37 17.17 -12.83
C ARG A 471 -12.93 15.77 -13.07
N SER A 472 -14.09 15.44 -12.50
CA SER A 472 -14.69 14.10 -12.62
C SER A 472 -16.19 14.14 -12.85
N ASN A 473 -16.70 13.13 -13.55
CA ASN A 473 -18.14 12.91 -13.72
C ASN A 473 -18.46 11.41 -13.71
N MET A 474 -19.76 11.11 -13.67
CA MET A 474 -20.26 9.72 -13.76
C MET A 474 -21.45 9.69 -14.74
N PRO A 475 -21.23 9.35 -16.00
CA PRO A 475 -22.31 8.96 -16.91
C PRO A 475 -22.89 7.60 -16.50
N LEU A 476 -24.17 7.39 -16.84
CA LEU A 476 -24.90 6.17 -16.52
C LEU A 476 -25.63 5.69 -17.78
N ASP A 477 -25.31 4.51 -18.25
CA ASP A 477 -25.99 3.85 -19.33
C ASP A 477 -27.25 3.14 -18.86
N VAL A 478 -28.35 3.29 -19.59
CA VAL A 478 -29.65 2.70 -19.27
C VAL A 478 -29.95 1.59 -20.24
N PHE A 479 -30.45 0.47 -19.72
CA PHE A 479 -30.80 -0.71 -20.51
C PHE A 479 -32.31 -0.93 -20.57
N ASN A 480 -32.74 -1.67 -21.61
CA ASN A 480 -34.15 -2.03 -21.82
C ASN A 480 -34.60 -3.05 -20.76
N PRO A 481 -35.48 -2.66 -19.80
CA PRO A 481 -35.86 -3.55 -18.72
C PRO A 481 -36.71 -4.75 -19.17
N ALA A 482 -37.46 -4.62 -20.29
CA ALA A 482 -38.27 -5.73 -20.81
C ALA A 482 -37.40 -6.84 -21.43
N ILE A 483 -36.34 -6.47 -22.15
CA ILE A 483 -35.36 -7.44 -22.69
C ILE A 483 -34.55 -8.05 -21.56
N TYR A 484 -34.09 -7.25 -20.61
CA TYR A 484 -33.41 -7.72 -19.42
C TYR A 484 -34.22 -8.79 -18.68
N ASP A 485 -35.51 -8.52 -18.39
CA ASP A 485 -36.39 -9.48 -17.70
C ASP A 485 -36.69 -10.71 -18.55
N ALA A 486 -36.98 -10.55 -19.86
CA ALA A 486 -37.31 -11.64 -20.77
C ALA A 486 -36.12 -12.60 -20.99
N SER A 487 -34.89 -12.09 -20.90
CA SER A 487 -33.66 -12.88 -21.04
C SER A 487 -33.24 -13.62 -19.75
N GLY A 488 -33.99 -13.45 -18.66
CA GLY A 488 -33.56 -13.93 -17.34
C GLY A 488 -32.37 -13.17 -16.78
N THR A 489 -32.30 -11.86 -17.03
CA THR A 489 -31.27 -10.92 -16.55
C THR A 489 -29.88 -11.03 -17.24
N LEU A 490 -29.86 -11.59 -18.45
CA LEU A 490 -28.61 -11.85 -19.17
C LEU A 490 -28.31 -10.87 -20.32
N VAL A 491 -29.34 -10.21 -20.89
CA VAL A 491 -29.18 -9.33 -22.03
C VAL A 491 -29.38 -7.87 -21.64
N TYR A 492 -28.37 -7.07 -21.89
CA TYR A 492 -28.33 -5.63 -21.59
C TYR A 492 -28.32 -4.83 -22.89
N GLU A 493 -29.52 -4.57 -23.44
CA GLU A 493 -29.67 -3.71 -24.61
C GLU A 493 -29.70 -2.24 -24.20
N LYS A 494 -28.67 -1.49 -24.58
CA LYS A 494 -28.55 -0.06 -24.22
C LYS A 494 -29.62 0.77 -24.95
N THR A 495 -30.38 1.57 -24.19
CA THR A 495 -31.42 2.45 -24.69
C THR A 495 -31.07 3.93 -24.62
N GLY A 496 -30.06 4.30 -23.85
CA GLY A 496 -29.62 5.68 -23.73
C GLY A 496 -28.60 5.84 -22.60
N SER A 497 -28.25 7.09 -22.36
CA SER A 497 -27.33 7.48 -21.25
C SER A 497 -27.91 8.67 -20.50
N LEU A 498 -27.69 8.68 -19.19
CA LEU A 498 -28.10 9.71 -18.24
C LEU A 498 -26.91 10.22 -17.45
N THR A 499 -27.07 11.32 -16.75
CA THR A 499 -26.08 11.85 -15.83
C THR A 499 -26.35 11.32 -14.41
N TYR A 500 -25.42 10.51 -13.87
CA TYR A 500 -25.49 10.08 -12.47
C TYR A 500 -24.82 11.10 -11.56
N MET A 501 -23.66 11.61 -11.97
CA MET A 501 -22.95 12.71 -11.33
C MET A 501 -22.51 13.71 -12.42
N PRO A 502 -22.85 14.99 -12.30
CA PRO A 502 -22.37 16.02 -13.24
C PRO A 502 -20.84 16.14 -13.15
N TRP A 503 -20.27 16.94 -14.04
CA TRP A 503 -18.87 17.33 -13.87
C TRP A 503 -18.70 18.10 -12.56
N VAL A 504 -17.81 17.59 -11.71
CA VAL A 504 -17.36 18.21 -10.47
C VAL A 504 -15.88 18.56 -10.64
N THR A 505 -15.54 19.80 -10.42
CA THR A 505 -14.16 20.28 -10.43
C THR A 505 -13.73 20.62 -9.01
N THR A 506 -12.74 19.90 -8.50
CA THR A 506 -12.14 20.16 -7.18
C THR A 506 -10.73 20.68 -7.37
N LYS A 507 -10.42 21.83 -6.77
CA LYS A 507 -9.09 22.43 -6.76
C LYS A 507 -8.58 22.50 -5.34
N THR A 508 -7.36 22.05 -5.12
CA THR A 508 -6.70 22.09 -3.80
C THR A 508 -5.36 22.77 -3.93
N SER A 509 -5.07 23.72 -3.06
CA SER A 509 -3.77 24.38 -2.93
C SER A 509 -3.30 24.19 -1.49
N GLY A 510 -2.05 23.76 -1.29
CA GLY A 510 -1.49 23.55 0.03
C GLY A 510 -0.10 24.15 0.15
N ALA A 511 0.23 24.61 1.36
CA ALA A 511 1.58 25.00 1.74
C ALA A 511 1.93 24.35 3.07
N PHE A 512 3.15 23.84 3.20
CA PHE A 512 3.60 23.10 4.37
C PHE A 512 5.02 23.43 4.78
N GLY A 513 5.34 23.17 6.05
CA GLY A 513 6.69 23.20 6.57
C GLY A 513 6.82 22.22 7.72
N GLN A 514 7.91 21.45 7.76
CA GLN A 514 8.24 20.52 8.82
C GLN A 514 9.69 20.67 9.20
N LEU A 515 9.92 21.03 10.47
CA LEU A 515 11.25 21.09 11.08
C LEU A 515 11.57 19.75 11.72
N GLN A 516 12.76 19.26 11.46
CA GLN A 516 13.35 18.10 12.13
C GLN A 516 14.64 18.52 12.83
N HIS A 517 14.85 18.00 14.05
CA HIS A 517 16.05 18.29 14.82
C HIS A 517 16.50 17.07 15.64
N LYS A 518 17.75 16.67 15.45
CA LYS A 518 18.45 15.65 16.24
C LYS A 518 19.29 16.34 17.29
N PHE A 519 18.87 16.28 18.56
CA PHE A 519 19.60 16.87 19.67
C PHE A 519 20.90 16.14 19.97
N ASN A 520 20.89 14.83 19.84
CA ASN A 520 21.98 13.89 20.03
C ASN A 520 21.57 12.50 19.50
N GLU A 521 22.41 11.48 19.67
CA GLU A 521 22.12 10.11 19.22
C GLU A 521 20.90 9.48 19.90
N GLN A 522 20.43 10.03 21.03
CA GLN A 522 19.31 9.47 21.77
C GLN A 522 17.99 10.19 21.48
N TRP A 523 18.01 11.46 21.12
CA TRP A 523 16.80 12.27 21.03
C TRP A 523 16.68 12.99 19.69
N SER A 524 15.58 12.75 19.01
CA SER A 524 15.17 13.52 17.86
C SER A 524 13.72 13.95 17.95
N VAL A 525 13.40 15.08 17.35
CA VAL A 525 12.05 15.64 17.32
C VAL A 525 11.70 16.11 15.91
N GLU A 526 10.44 16.03 15.57
CA GLU A 526 9.88 16.66 14.38
C GLU A 526 8.64 17.46 14.72
N GLY A 527 8.38 18.54 13.99
CA GLY A 527 7.16 19.33 14.14
C GLY A 527 6.83 20.02 12.82
N GLY A 528 5.57 19.95 12.43
CA GLY A 528 5.14 20.50 11.14
C GLY A 528 3.76 21.12 11.19
N MET A 529 3.53 21.97 10.18
CA MET A 529 2.26 22.63 9.92
C MET A 529 1.98 22.64 8.41
N ARG A 530 0.71 22.50 8.07
CA ARG A 530 0.19 22.65 6.71
C ARG A 530 -1.09 23.46 6.72
N TYR A 531 -1.25 24.29 5.69
CA TYR A 531 -2.50 24.95 5.37
C TYR A 531 -2.96 24.52 3.99
N ASP A 532 -4.20 24.04 3.90
CA ASP A 532 -4.89 23.70 2.66
C ASP A 532 -6.08 24.61 2.43
N TYR A 533 -6.26 25.03 1.19
CA TYR A 533 -7.47 25.67 0.68
C TYR A 533 -7.97 24.87 -0.52
N ALA A 534 -9.24 24.50 -0.50
CA ALA A 534 -9.87 23.73 -1.55
C ALA A 534 -11.21 24.36 -1.98
N THR A 535 -11.51 24.27 -3.26
CA THR A 535 -12.81 24.63 -3.83
C THR A 535 -13.37 23.43 -4.58
N ALA A 536 -14.68 23.25 -4.54
CA ALA A 536 -15.36 22.26 -5.34
C ALA A 536 -16.60 22.88 -5.99
N ALA A 537 -16.70 22.75 -7.32
CA ALA A 537 -17.75 23.36 -8.12
C ALA A 537 -18.38 22.32 -9.06
N PHE A 538 -19.66 22.48 -9.37
CA PHE A 538 -20.37 21.68 -10.36
C PHE A 538 -21.35 22.53 -11.16
N ASP A 539 -21.65 22.09 -12.41
CA ASP A 539 -22.58 22.74 -13.31
C ASP A 539 -24.03 22.32 -13.07
N ASP A 540 -24.99 23.06 -13.63
CA ASP A 540 -26.41 22.70 -13.65
C ASP A 540 -26.59 21.28 -14.20
N PHE A 541 -27.43 20.49 -13.56
CA PHE A 541 -27.72 19.12 -14.01
C PHE A 541 -29.12 18.65 -13.66
N GLN A 542 -29.60 17.64 -14.38
CA GLN A 542 -30.85 16.97 -14.11
C GLN A 542 -30.59 15.71 -13.26
N PRO A 543 -31.03 15.62 -11.99
CA PRO A 543 -30.88 14.43 -11.17
C PRO A 543 -31.60 13.22 -11.78
N LEU A 544 -31.10 12.01 -11.53
CA LEU A 544 -31.74 10.77 -12.00
C LEU A 544 -33.16 10.62 -11.48
N SER A 545 -33.48 11.11 -10.28
CA SER A 545 -34.84 11.12 -9.73
C SER A 545 -35.86 11.90 -10.59
N GLN A 546 -35.36 12.77 -11.50
CA GLN A 546 -36.21 13.57 -12.41
C GLN A 546 -36.29 12.98 -13.81
N SER A 547 -35.49 11.96 -14.14
CA SER A 547 -35.31 11.47 -15.53
C SER A 547 -36.58 10.89 -16.19
N LYS A 548 -37.54 10.43 -15.39
CA LYS A 548 -38.83 9.85 -15.86
C LYS A 548 -40.01 10.78 -15.71
N LEU A 549 -39.82 12.01 -15.24
CA LEU A 549 -40.91 12.98 -15.08
C LEU A 549 -41.22 13.70 -16.39
N ALA A 550 -42.47 14.04 -16.62
CA ALA A 550 -42.92 14.78 -17.81
C ALA A 550 -42.34 16.20 -17.85
N GLN A 551 -42.02 16.78 -16.69
CA GLN A 551 -41.41 18.09 -16.53
C GLN A 551 -40.26 17.95 -15.52
N PRO A 552 -39.09 17.49 -15.96
CA PRO A 552 -37.96 17.32 -15.08
C PRO A 552 -37.44 18.68 -14.61
N LYS A 553 -37.03 18.74 -13.36
CA LYS A 553 -36.38 19.92 -12.77
C LYS A 553 -34.86 19.75 -12.79
N THR A 554 -34.18 20.88 -13.03
CA THR A 554 -32.73 21.00 -12.97
C THR A 554 -32.32 21.45 -11.56
N VAL A 555 -31.25 20.88 -11.04
CA VAL A 555 -30.52 21.40 -9.90
C VAL A 555 -29.53 22.43 -10.42
N GLN A 556 -29.51 23.60 -9.82
CA GLN A 556 -28.56 24.65 -10.17
C GLN A 556 -27.15 24.28 -9.69
N GLY A 557 -26.16 24.57 -10.53
CA GLY A 557 -24.77 24.49 -10.17
C GLY A 557 -24.42 25.42 -9.02
N GLY A 558 -23.27 25.18 -8.44
CA GLY A 558 -22.75 25.99 -7.34
C GLY A 558 -21.33 25.55 -6.98
N ASP A 559 -20.78 26.24 -6.03
CA ASP A 559 -19.44 25.98 -5.51
C ASP A 559 -19.42 26.04 -3.98
N VAL A 560 -18.40 25.43 -3.40
CA VAL A 560 -18.15 25.43 -1.96
C VAL A 560 -16.67 25.47 -1.71
N ASP A 561 -16.27 26.23 -0.69
CA ASP A 561 -14.90 26.41 -0.26
C ASP A 561 -14.63 25.65 1.04
N TYR A 562 -13.42 25.18 1.18
CA TYR A 562 -12.91 24.51 2.37
C TYR A 562 -11.53 25.02 2.71
N ASP A 563 -11.24 25.14 3.99
CA ASP A 563 -9.87 25.32 4.46
C ASP A 563 -9.55 24.41 5.65
N ALA A 564 -8.29 24.08 5.80
CA ALA A 564 -7.81 23.30 6.93
C ALA A 564 -6.39 23.68 7.30
N THR A 565 -6.16 23.89 8.59
CA THR A 565 -4.80 23.92 9.15
C THR A 565 -4.56 22.63 9.92
N LEU A 566 -3.44 21.98 9.61
CA LEU A 566 -3.05 20.68 10.13
C LEU A 566 -1.69 20.79 10.81
N TYR A 567 -1.54 20.04 11.91
CA TYR A 567 -0.31 20.00 12.69
C TYR A 567 0.19 18.58 12.85
N ASN A 568 1.49 18.41 12.96
CA ASN A 568 2.13 17.18 13.43
C ASN A 568 3.28 17.52 14.37
N ILE A 569 3.49 16.65 15.33
CA ILE A 569 4.64 16.67 16.24
C ILE A 569 4.99 15.22 16.60
N GLY A 570 6.27 14.94 16.68
CA GLY A 570 6.76 13.63 17.05
C GLY A 570 8.11 13.72 17.77
N VAL A 571 8.38 12.72 18.57
CA VAL A 571 9.63 12.55 19.29
C VAL A 571 10.06 11.09 19.22
N VAL A 572 11.35 10.86 19.00
CA VAL A 572 11.99 9.55 19.08
C VAL A 572 13.03 9.60 20.20
N TYR A 573 13.03 8.57 21.02
CA TYR A 573 14.01 8.33 22.07
C TYR A 573 14.68 6.98 21.86
N SER A 574 15.98 6.98 21.63
CA SER A 574 16.84 5.82 21.41
C SER A 574 17.70 5.57 22.65
N PRO A 575 17.19 4.83 23.66
CA PRO A 575 17.91 4.62 24.93
C PRO A 575 19.23 3.87 24.74
N VAL A 576 19.26 2.96 23.81
CA VAL A 576 20.43 2.16 23.40
C VAL A 576 20.35 1.87 21.91
N THR A 577 21.47 1.59 21.28
CA THR A 577 21.56 1.22 19.87
C THR A 577 20.59 0.09 19.54
N GLY A 578 19.84 0.23 18.46
CA GLY A 578 18.87 -0.76 18.01
C GLY A 578 17.53 -0.75 18.75
N GLN A 579 17.29 0.19 19.68
CA GLN A 579 15.99 0.34 20.33
C GLN A 579 15.48 1.77 20.30
N GLU A 580 14.24 1.94 19.90
CA GLU A 580 13.60 3.24 19.76
C GLU A 580 12.20 3.22 20.39
N LEU A 581 11.93 4.22 21.18
CA LEU A 581 10.60 4.58 21.64
C LEU A 581 10.18 5.86 20.92
N TYR A 582 8.98 5.91 20.40
CA TYR A 582 8.47 7.13 19.79
C TYR A 582 7.06 7.45 20.24
N ALA A 583 6.75 8.73 20.22
CA ALA A 583 5.39 9.23 20.42
C ALA A 583 5.10 10.29 19.37
N SER A 584 3.89 10.26 18.80
CA SER A 584 3.48 11.25 17.81
C SER A 584 2.02 11.65 17.95
N PHE A 585 1.78 12.89 17.56
CA PHE A 585 0.47 13.46 17.26
C PHE A 585 0.48 13.97 15.83
N SER A 586 -0.55 13.63 15.05
CA SER A 586 -0.68 14.12 13.69
C SER A 586 -2.14 14.32 13.30
N GLN A 587 -2.38 15.30 12.46
CA GLN A 587 -3.71 15.59 11.93
C GLN A 587 -3.80 15.20 10.47
N GLY A 588 -4.92 14.58 10.09
CA GLY A 588 -5.29 14.25 8.72
C GLY A 588 -6.52 15.03 8.30
N PHE A 589 -6.69 15.16 7.00
CA PHE A 589 -7.77 15.90 6.38
C PHE A 589 -8.30 15.13 5.17
N GLU A 590 -9.61 15.14 5.00
CA GLU A 590 -10.29 14.53 3.86
C GLU A 590 -11.43 15.44 3.41
N LEU A 591 -11.49 15.72 2.11
CA LEU A 591 -12.60 16.44 1.50
C LEU A 591 -13.86 15.58 1.51
N PRO A 592 -15.05 16.15 1.68
CA PRO A 592 -16.29 15.41 1.60
C PRO A 592 -16.54 14.90 0.18
N ASP A 593 -17.15 13.71 0.04
CA ASP A 593 -17.60 13.17 -1.27
C ASP A 593 -18.83 13.95 -1.77
N ILE A 594 -18.58 15.10 -2.41
CA ILE A 594 -19.63 15.91 -3.07
C ILE A 594 -20.34 15.08 -4.13
N GLY A 595 -19.61 14.26 -4.87
CA GLY A 595 -20.18 13.38 -5.89
C GLY A 595 -21.26 12.46 -5.34
N LEU A 596 -21.10 11.96 -4.10
CA LEU A 596 -22.13 11.13 -3.45
C LEU A 596 -23.38 11.93 -3.13
N GLN A 597 -23.25 13.19 -2.73
CA GLN A 597 -24.40 14.07 -2.48
C GLN A 597 -25.16 14.37 -3.79
N LEU A 598 -24.43 14.70 -4.86
CA LEU A 598 -25.01 15.00 -6.17
C LEU A 598 -25.71 13.79 -6.79
N ARG A 599 -25.16 12.57 -6.62
CA ARG A 599 -25.81 11.33 -7.08
C ARG A 599 -27.15 11.06 -6.43
N ASN A 600 -27.35 11.54 -5.21
CA ASN A 600 -28.60 11.40 -4.46
C ASN A 600 -29.44 12.68 -4.44
N ALA A 601 -29.06 13.71 -5.22
CA ALA A 601 -29.73 15.00 -5.23
C ALA A 601 -31.20 14.87 -5.64
N THR A 602 -32.03 15.58 -4.94
CA THR A 602 -33.44 15.83 -5.33
C THR A 602 -33.55 17.17 -6.06
N ALA A 603 -34.69 17.45 -6.65
CA ALA A 603 -34.94 18.75 -7.31
C ALA A 603 -34.79 20.00 -6.41
N SER A 604 -34.77 19.81 -5.09
CA SER A 604 -34.60 20.87 -4.08
C SER A 604 -33.18 20.92 -3.50
N PHE A 605 -32.25 20.16 -4.06
CA PHE A 605 -30.86 20.19 -3.58
C PHE A 605 -30.28 21.58 -3.77
N ASN A 606 -29.64 22.09 -2.73
CA ASN A 606 -28.83 23.31 -2.75
C ASN A 606 -27.53 23.05 -1.98
N ILE A 607 -26.39 23.33 -2.61
CA ILE A 607 -25.07 23.10 -2.03
C ILE A 607 -24.81 23.99 -0.81
N ASP A 608 -25.31 25.23 -0.81
CA ASP A 608 -25.11 26.19 0.30
C ASP A 608 -25.77 25.74 1.60
N SER A 609 -26.77 24.87 1.50
CA SER A 609 -27.48 24.30 2.66
C SER A 609 -27.02 22.90 3.02
N SER A 610 -25.99 22.40 2.37
CA SER A 610 -25.47 21.04 2.60
C SER A 610 -24.41 21.03 3.70
N ASP A 611 -24.47 19.99 4.58
CA ASP A 611 -23.48 19.74 5.65
C ASP A 611 -22.17 19.14 5.07
N LEU A 612 -21.57 19.80 4.09
CA LEU A 612 -20.37 19.37 3.38
C LEU A 612 -19.09 19.91 4.04
N GLU A 613 -18.93 19.75 5.33
CA GLU A 613 -17.67 20.10 6.00
C GLU A 613 -16.59 19.02 5.80
N PRO A 614 -15.32 19.41 5.73
CA PRO A 614 -14.20 18.46 5.67
C PRO A 614 -14.11 17.58 6.91
N VAL A 615 -13.59 16.38 6.71
CA VAL A 615 -13.31 15.46 7.82
C VAL A 615 -11.89 15.73 8.33
N LYS A 616 -11.75 16.29 9.51
CA LYS A 616 -10.48 16.43 10.20
C LYS A 616 -10.31 15.31 11.22
N THR A 617 -9.12 14.70 11.24
CA THR A 617 -8.80 13.55 12.07
C THR A 617 -7.59 13.85 12.92
N ASP A 618 -7.71 13.61 14.24
CA ASP A 618 -6.60 13.67 15.21
C ASP A 618 -6.09 12.24 15.46
N ASN A 619 -4.80 12.00 15.23
CA ASN A 619 -4.15 10.71 15.43
C ASN A 619 -3.06 10.83 16.50
N TYR A 620 -3.05 9.87 17.41
CA TYR A 620 -2.09 9.72 18.49
C TYR A 620 -1.47 8.34 18.37
N GLU A 621 -0.16 8.25 18.46
CA GLU A 621 0.56 6.99 18.41
C GLU A 621 1.68 6.96 19.43
N LEU A 622 1.84 5.81 20.08
CA LEU A 622 2.98 5.47 20.91
C LEU A 622 3.51 4.13 20.42
N GLY A 623 4.78 4.06 20.11
CA GLY A 623 5.37 2.84 19.59
C GLY A 623 6.78 2.58 20.10
N TRP A 624 7.19 1.36 19.86
CA TRP A 624 8.52 0.84 20.12
C TRP A 624 9.00 0.04 18.90
N ARG A 625 10.26 0.19 18.57
CA ARG A 625 10.99 -0.60 17.59
C ARG A 625 12.25 -1.14 18.21
N GLY A 626 12.56 -2.40 17.92
CA GLY A 626 13.76 -3.06 18.40
C GLY A 626 14.43 -3.86 17.31
N THR A 627 15.72 -3.67 17.14
CA THR A 627 16.60 -4.47 16.29
C THR A 627 17.65 -5.11 17.19
N PHE A 628 17.66 -6.43 17.25
CA PHE A 628 18.54 -7.23 18.07
C PHE A 628 19.22 -8.24 17.15
N SER A 629 20.51 -8.15 16.90
CA SER A 629 21.20 -9.10 16.01
C SER A 629 20.33 -9.66 14.85
N ASN A 630 19.57 -10.72 15.13
CA ASN A 630 18.77 -11.49 14.16
C ASN A 630 17.26 -11.23 14.27
N LEU A 631 16.83 -10.39 15.21
CA LEU A 631 15.43 -10.13 15.51
C LEU A 631 15.11 -8.65 15.25
N GLN A 632 14.13 -8.40 14.38
CA GLN A 632 13.49 -7.10 14.22
C GLN A 632 12.08 -7.18 14.76
N THR A 633 11.67 -6.18 15.52
CA THR A 633 10.33 -6.17 16.11
C THR A 633 9.80 -4.75 16.25
N SER A 634 8.49 -4.60 16.16
CA SER A 634 7.82 -3.35 16.43
C SER A 634 6.46 -3.57 17.09
N LEU A 635 6.07 -2.61 17.92
CA LEU A 635 4.77 -2.58 18.57
C LEU A 635 4.26 -1.14 18.58
N ALA A 636 3.02 -0.93 18.20
CA ALA A 636 2.36 0.37 18.26
C ALA A 636 0.96 0.29 18.86
N VAL A 637 0.63 1.29 19.66
CA VAL A 637 -0.72 1.57 20.14
C VAL A 637 -1.15 2.91 19.55
N PHE A 638 -2.31 2.94 18.94
CA PHE A 638 -2.79 4.16 18.29
C PHE A 638 -4.25 4.48 18.62
N GLN A 639 -4.58 5.75 18.52
CA GLN A 639 -5.94 6.26 18.59
C GLN A 639 -6.15 7.32 17.51
N SER A 640 -7.26 7.19 16.77
CA SER A 640 -7.72 8.14 15.76
C SER A 640 -9.10 8.67 16.12
N ARG A 641 -9.28 9.99 16.11
CA ARG A 641 -10.54 10.66 16.44
C ARG A 641 -10.94 11.64 15.34
N SER A 642 -12.21 11.68 15.01
CA SER A 642 -12.78 12.73 14.18
C SER A 642 -14.07 13.22 14.81
N LYS A 643 -14.23 14.54 14.95
CA LYS A 643 -15.48 15.14 15.45
C LYS A 643 -16.59 15.05 14.42
N LEU A 644 -16.23 15.02 13.14
CA LEU A 644 -17.13 14.95 12.01
C LEU A 644 -16.56 13.99 10.97
N GLY A 645 -16.89 12.73 11.11
CA GLY A 645 -16.54 11.69 10.16
C GLY A 645 -17.62 11.55 9.08
N ALA A 646 -17.39 10.61 8.16
CA ALA A 646 -18.30 10.32 7.08
C ALA A 646 -18.45 8.80 6.91
N VAL A 647 -19.65 8.29 7.15
CA VAL A 647 -19.97 6.86 7.03
C VAL A 647 -20.97 6.66 5.90
N GLN A 648 -20.66 5.74 5.00
CA GLN A 648 -21.61 5.32 3.98
C GLN A 648 -22.64 4.39 4.58
N SER A 649 -23.92 4.71 4.37
CA SER A 649 -25.06 3.87 4.71
C SER A 649 -25.97 3.72 3.50
N PHE A 650 -26.89 2.75 3.54
CA PHE A 650 -27.81 2.52 2.45
C PHE A 650 -29.25 2.75 2.94
N ASN A 651 -29.92 3.77 2.35
CA ASN A 651 -31.33 4.06 2.56
C ASN A 651 -31.93 4.56 1.24
N ASN A 652 -32.59 3.67 0.48
CA ASN A 652 -33.04 3.95 -0.91
C ASN A 652 -31.92 4.47 -1.85
N GLY A 653 -30.69 4.17 -1.57
CA GLY A 653 -29.47 4.62 -2.24
C GLY A 653 -28.33 4.70 -1.22
N LEU A 654 -27.11 4.77 -1.72
CA LEU A 654 -25.94 4.97 -0.88
C LEU A 654 -25.90 6.43 -0.42
N ILE A 655 -26.00 6.66 0.86
CA ILE A 655 -25.97 7.99 1.48
C ILE A 655 -24.75 8.17 2.37
N LEU A 656 -24.34 9.42 2.56
CA LEU A 656 -23.32 9.81 3.50
C LEU A 656 -23.97 10.25 4.81
N THR A 657 -23.62 9.61 5.92
CA THR A 657 -24.05 9.99 7.26
C THR A 657 -22.87 10.60 8.00
N ARG A 658 -23.09 11.79 8.58
CA ARG A 658 -22.05 12.46 9.38
C ARG A 658 -22.03 11.87 10.79
N THR A 659 -20.84 11.54 11.30
CA THR A 659 -20.68 10.86 12.60
C THR A 659 -19.44 11.37 13.33
N GLU A 660 -19.50 11.42 14.67
CA GLU A 660 -18.26 11.49 15.47
C GLU A 660 -17.63 10.09 15.50
N GLU A 661 -16.34 9.99 15.23
CA GLU A 661 -15.64 8.69 15.12
C GLU A 661 -14.49 8.58 16.10
N ARG A 662 -14.34 7.38 16.68
CA ARG A 662 -13.22 7.02 17.57
C ARG A 662 -12.73 5.63 17.20
N ILE A 663 -11.50 5.54 16.75
CA ILE A 663 -10.84 4.29 16.39
C ILE A 663 -9.60 4.15 17.26
N HIS A 664 -9.35 2.97 17.79
CA HIS A 664 -8.12 2.66 18.50
C HIS A 664 -7.69 1.23 18.20
N GLY A 665 -6.41 0.97 18.32
CA GLY A 665 -5.89 -0.36 18.01
C GLY A 665 -4.49 -0.58 18.51
N VAL A 666 -4.08 -1.82 18.37
CA VAL A 666 -2.73 -2.31 18.65
C VAL A 666 -2.26 -3.10 17.45
N GLU A 667 -1.06 -2.85 17.01
CA GLU A 667 -0.43 -3.58 15.93
C GLU A 667 1.02 -3.90 16.26
N GLY A 668 1.51 -5.01 15.75
CA GLY A 668 2.88 -5.43 15.96
C GLY A 668 3.40 -6.27 14.83
N GLN A 669 4.71 -6.31 14.73
CA GLN A 669 5.48 -7.09 13.77
C GLN A 669 6.71 -7.66 14.45
N LEU A 670 7.10 -8.85 14.03
CA LEU A 670 8.30 -9.54 14.46
C LEU A 670 8.87 -10.30 13.27
N ASP A 671 10.18 -10.15 13.02
CA ASP A 671 10.93 -10.88 12.00
C ASP A 671 12.24 -11.36 12.62
N TYR A 672 12.49 -12.66 12.49
CA TYR A 672 13.70 -13.32 12.99
C TYR A 672 14.37 -14.10 11.87
N PHE A 673 15.68 -14.03 11.80
CA PHE A 673 16.50 -14.80 10.87
C PHE A 673 17.60 -15.53 11.66
N SER A 674 17.84 -16.80 11.31
CA SER A 674 18.93 -17.55 11.93
C SER A 674 20.30 -17.02 11.48
N ASP A 675 21.34 -17.21 12.30
CA ASP A 675 22.69 -16.73 12.01
C ASP A 675 23.26 -17.24 10.67
N ASP A 676 22.84 -18.44 10.28
CA ASP A 676 23.22 -19.09 9.03
C ASP A 676 22.33 -18.68 7.84
N SER A 677 21.33 -17.82 8.07
CA SER A 677 20.32 -17.38 7.10
C SER A 677 19.50 -18.54 6.47
N VAL A 678 19.56 -19.74 7.04
CA VAL A 678 18.82 -20.92 6.56
C VAL A 678 17.34 -20.82 6.94
N TRP A 679 17.06 -20.30 8.14
CA TRP A 679 15.71 -20.17 8.65
C TRP A 679 15.34 -18.70 8.88
N GLY A 680 14.14 -18.36 8.45
CA GLY A 680 13.50 -17.10 8.80
C GLY A 680 12.09 -17.36 9.34
N THR A 681 11.62 -16.53 10.22
CA THR A 681 10.22 -16.56 10.68
C THR A 681 9.77 -15.18 11.05
N GLY A 682 8.52 -14.89 10.80
CA GLY A 682 7.94 -13.62 11.20
C GLY A 682 6.45 -13.71 11.44
N ALA A 683 5.95 -12.71 12.13
CA ALA A 683 4.54 -12.58 12.44
C ALA A 683 4.11 -11.11 12.48
N THR A 684 2.88 -10.86 12.06
CA THR A 684 2.21 -9.58 12.26
C THR A 684 0.88 -9.79 12.95
N PHE A 685 0.47 -8.86 13.78
CA PHE A 685 -0.89 -8.83 14.30
C PHE A 685 -1.50 -7.45 14.24
N THR A 686 -2.82 -7.40 14.12
CA THR A 686 -3.60 -6.17 14.10
C THR A 686 -4.92 -6.39 14.84
N TRP A 687 -5.17 -5.59 15.84
CA TRP A 687 -6.46 -5.49 16.52
C TRP A 687 -6.94 -4.05 16.53
N ILE A 688 -8.15 -3.83 16.01
CA ILE A 688 -8.74 -2.49 15.86
C ILE A 688 -10.18 -2.53 16.38
N LYS A 689 -10.58 -1.49 17.10
CA LYS A 689 -11.96 -1.21 17.48
C LYS A 689 -12.32 0.20 17.05
N GLY A 690 -13.49 0.33 16.43
CA GLY A 690 -14.03 1.60 15.98
C GLY A 690 -15.44 1.83 16.49
N ARG A 691 -15.71 3.03 16.98
CA ARG A 691 -17.05 3.47 17.40
C ARG A 691 -17.40 4.77 16.70
N GLU A 692 -18.67 4.90 16.33
CA GLU A 692 -19.22 6.08 15.68
C GLU A 692 -20.47 6.55 16.43
N LYS A 693 -20.69 7.86 16.42
CA LYS A 693 -21.89 8.48 16.97
C LYS A 693 -22.56 9.31 15.87
N PRO A 694 -23.67 8.84 15.29
CA PRO A 694 -24.45 9.62 14.34
C PRO A 694 -24.93 10.95 14.98
N GLN A 695 -25.02 12.02 14.19
CA GLN A 695 -25.51 13.33 14.69
C GLN A 695 -26.93 13.25 15.28
N THR A 696 -27.72 12.26 14.84
CA THR A 696 -29.08 12.00 15.32
C THR A 696 -29.16 11.16 16.60
N SER A 697 -27.98 10.75 17.17
CA SER A 697 -27.89 9.92 18.37
C SER A 697 -26.97 10.55 19.41
N ASN A 698 -27.26 10.30 20.69
CA ASN A 698 -26.36 10.66 21.80
C ASN A 698 -25.38 9.54 22.15
N ASP A 699 -25.57 8.34 21.61
CA ASP A 699 -24.82 7.15 21.96
C ASP A 699 -23.84 6.72 20.86
N PHE A 700 -22.69 6.22 21.29
CA PHE A 700 -21.71 5.59 20.41
C PHE A 700 -22.13 4.14 20.11
N GLN A 701 -22.13 3.78 18.84
CA GLN A 701 -22.34 2.44 18.32
C GLN A 701 -21.06 1.93 17.65
N ASP A 702 -20.94 0.63 17.45
CA ASP A 702 -19.80 0.05 16.73
C ASP A 702 -19.86 0.43 15.25
N MET A 703 -18.69 0.66 14.64
CA MET A 703 -18.57 0.96 13.21
C MET A 703 -18.85 -0.29 12.35
N THR A 704 -19.07 -0.07 11.06
CA THR A 704 -19.34 -1.15 10.10
C THR A 704 -18.11 -2.00 9.82
N GLY A 705 -18.31 -3.24 9.39
CA GLY A 705 -17.23 -4.13 8.95
C GLY A 705 -16.50 -3.65 7.68
N TYR A 706 -17.06 -2.73 6.89
CA TYR A 706 -16.36 -2.09 5.78
C TYR A 706 -15.32 -1.07 6.25
N ARG A 707 -15.36 -0.65 7.50
CA ARG A 707 -14.42 0.29 8.08
C ARG A 707 -13.42 -0.42 9.00
N ILE A 708 -13.91 -1.24 9.89
CA ILE A 708 -13.12 -1.90 10.93
C ILE A 708 -12.98 -3.39 10.59
N PRO A 709 -11.78 -3.87 10.24
CA PRO A 709 -11.55 -5.30 10.03
C PRO A 709 -11.57 -6.06 11.37
N PRO A 710 -11.87 -7.37 11.38
CA PRO A 710 -11.68 -8.22 12.54
C PRO A 710 -10.20 -8.39 12.90
N LEU A 711 -9.89 -9.02 14.03
CA LEU A 711 -8.52 -9.40 14.38
C LEU A 711 -7.84 -10.10 13.20
N LYS A 712 -6.65 -9.63 12.82
CA LYS A 712 -5.81 -10.23 11.78
C LYS A 712 -4.47 -10.66 12.36
N LEU A 713 -4.07 -11.89 12.05
CA LEU A 713 -2.76 -12.44 12.37
C LEU A 713 -2.15 -13.02 11.09
N THR A 714 -0.91 -12.69 10.80
CA THR A 714 -0.13 -13.36 9.74
C THR A 714 1.15 -13.89 10.35
N ALA A 715 1.52 -15.11 10.01
CA ALA A 715 2.79 -15.70 10.40
C ALA A 715 3.40 -16.43 9.22
N TYR A 716 4.71 -16.40 9.11
CA TYR A 716 5.44 -17.15 8.09
C TYR A 716 6.67 -17.85 8.66
N VAL A 717 7.07 -18.90 7.96
CA VAL A 717 8.37 -19.54 8.11
C VAL A 717 9.00 -19.60 6.73
N SER A 718 10.23 -19.14 6.62
CA SER A 718 11.06 -19.31 5.44
C SER A 718 12.18 -20.29 5.72
N TYR A 719 12.56 -21.08 4.68
CA TYR A 719 13.58 -22.08 4.73
C TYR A 719 14.41 -22.03 3.44
N SER A 720 15.70 -21.73 3.59
CA SER A 720 16.68 -21.66 2.51
C SER A 720 17.76 -22.73 2.72
N PRO A 721 17.53 -23.99 2.28
CA PRO A 721 18.51 -25.10 2.48
C PRO A 721 19.83 -24.83 1.78
N ILE A 722 19.82 -24.05 0.72
CA ILE A 722 20.94 -23.50 -0.01
C ILE A 722 20.63 -22.06 -0.40
N ALA A 723 21.62 -21.25 -0.69
CA ALA A 723 21.44 -19.81 -0.98
C ALA A 723 20.48 -19.56 -2.16
N GLU A 724 20.48 -20.45 -3.14
CA GLU A 724 19.70 -20.34 -4.36
C GLU A 724 18.24 -20.76 -4.19
N TRP A 725 17.85 -21.38 -3.06
CA TRP A 725 16.51 -21.94 -2.88
C TRP A 725 15.83 -21.43 -1.62
N ASN A 726 14.90 -20.51 -1.79
CA ASN A 726 14.08 -19.97 -0.71
C ASN A 726 12.65 -20.53 -0.77
N ASN A 727 12.15 -21.01 0.35
CA ASN A 727 10.79 -21.50 0.53
C ASN A 727 10.11 -20.72 1.65
N ARG A 728 8.89 -20.19 1.41
CA ARG A 728 8.10 -19.48 2.41
C ARG A 728 6.73 -20.12 2.55
N LEU A 729 6.40 -20.56 3.75
CA LEU A 729 5.05 -20.98 4.14
C LEU A 729 4.44 -19.88 5.00
N GLN A 730 3.30 -19.33 4.58
CA GLN A 730 2.65 -18.23 5.24
C GLN A 730 1.20 -18.55 5.59
N ALA A 731 0.80 -18.35 6.84
CA ALA A 731 -0.57 -18.48 7.31
C ALA A 731 -1.15 -17.11 7.63
N THR A 732 -2.38 -16.83 7.17
CA THR A 732 -3.11 -15.60 7.48
C THR A 732 -4.46 -15.96 8.11
N TYR A 733 -4.68 -15.47 9.32
CA TYR A 733 -5.90 -15.66 10.09
C TYR A 733 -6.69 -14.36 10.19
N PHE A 734 -7.98 -14.43 9.87
CA PHE A 734 -8.97 -13.38 10.13
C PHE A 734 -9.95 -13.89 11.18
N GLY A 735 -10.15 -13.10 12.23
CA GLY A 735 -11.05 -13.40 13.33
C GLY A 735 -12.52 -13.28 12.97
N ASN A 736 -13.39 -13.63 13.90
CA ASN A 736 -14.81 -13.33 13.80
C ASN A 736 -15.11 -11.98 14.46
N GLU A 737 -16.16 -11.31 13.97
CA GLU A 737 -16.68 -10.08 14.58
C GLU A 737 -18.19 -9.96 14.29
N ASP A 738 -18.96 -9.46 15.26
CA ASP A 738 -20.38 -9.15 15.08
C ASP A 738 -20.59 -7.64 14.97
N TYR A 739 -20.87 -7.18 13.77
CA TYR A 739 -21.11 -5.76 13.48
C TYR A 739 -22.57 -5.35 13.56
N ARG A 740 -23.49 -6.28 13.89
CA ARG A 740 -24.94 -6.00 14.00
C ARG A 740 -25.21 -5.04 15.16
N LEU A 741 -26.16 -4.13 14.96
CA LEU A 741 -26.66 -3.28 16.04
C LEU A 741 -27.96 -3.89 16.58
N ASP A 742 -28.00 -4.17 17.87
CA ASP A 742 -29.16 -4.84 18.53
C ASP A 742 -29.59 -6.16 17.83
N GLY A 743 -28.57 -6.89 17.30
CA GLY A 743 -28.82 -8.14 16.56
C GLY A 743 -29.41 -7.96 15.16
N LYS A 744 -29.60 -6.71 14.68
CA LYS A 744 -30.15 -6.40 13.35
C LYS A 744 -29.06 -6.22 12.30
N THR A 745 -29.29 -6.82 11.13
CA THR A 745 -28.42 -6.65 9.97
C THR A 745 -28.78 -5.39 9.19
N SER A 746 -27.74 -4.72 8.66
CA SER A 746 -27.88 -3.61 7.72
C SER A 746 -26.63 -3.54 6.85
N PHE A 747 -26.49 -2.49 6.02
CA PHE A 747 -25.34 -2.31 5.15
C PHE A 747 -24.02 -2.31 5.93
N GLY A 748 -23.12 -3.27 5.62
CA GLY A 748 -21.84 -3.44 6.31
C GLY A 748 -21.93 -3.92 7.78
N ARG A 749 -23.14 -4.28 8.24
CA ARG A 749 -23.41 -4.71 9.62
C ARG A 749 -23.99 -6.11 9.66
N ARG A 750 -23.10 -7.08 9.63
CA ARG A 750 -23.39 -8.51 9.71
C ARG A 750 -22.39 -9.18 10.63
N GLU A 751 -22.68 -10.38 11.05
CA GLU A 751 -21.72 -11.26 11.71
C GLU A 751 -20.76 -11.81 10.65
N VAL A 752 -19.46 -11.75 10.91
CA VAL A 752 -18.40 -12.34 10.08
C VAL A 752 -17.77 -13.50 10.82
N SER A 753 -17.61 -14.61 10.12
CA SER A 753 -16.97 -15.83 10.63
C SER A 753 -15.48 -15.83 10.32
N THR A 754 -14.72 -16.46 11.18
CA THR A 754 -13.27 -16.63 11.04
C THR A 754 -12.88 -17.49 9.83
N TYR A 755 -11.75 -17.19 9.25
CA TYR A 755 -11.09 -18.07 8.28
C TYR A 755 -9.55 -17.98 8.40
N THR A 756 -8.89 -19.04 7.96
CA THR A 756 -7.43 -19.11 7.88
C THR A 756 -7.05 -19.63 6.51
N THR A 757 -6.10 -18.97 5.86
CA THR A 757 -5.48 -19.44 4.61
C THR A 757 -4.00 -19.72 4.85
N VAL A 758 -3.48 -20.68 4.09
CA VAL A 758 -2.04 -20.98 4.08
C VAL A 758 -1.56 -20.94 2.63
N ASP A 759 -0.50 -20.19 2.39
CA ASP A 759 0.11 -20.05 1.09
C ASP A 759 1.55 -20.60 1.14
N LEU A 760 2.00 -21.24 0.05
CA LEU A 760 3.38 -21.69 -0.13
C LEU A 760 3.99 -20.96 -1.31
N ILE A 761 5.19 -20.42 -1.13
CA ILE A 761 5.98 -19.79 -2.19
C ILE A 761 7.37 -20.42 -2.16
N SER A 762 7.85 -20.89 -3.30
CA SER A 762 9.17 -21.48 -3.47
C SER A 762 9.88 -20.82 -4.64
N ARG A 763 11.03 -20.19 -4.40
CA ARG A 763 11.87 -19.57 -5.41
C ARG A 763 13.21 -20.31 -5.50
N TYR A 764 13.58 -20.68 -6.71
CA TYR A 764 14.86 -21.30 -7.01
C TYR A 764 15.61 -20.47 -8.07
N GLU A 765 16.82 -20.05 -7.75
CA GLU A 765 17.74 -19.39 -8.66
C GLU A 765 18.55 -20.47 -9.40
N LEU A 766 18.30 -20.60 -10.71
CA LEU A 766 18.97 -21.57 -11.57
C LEU A 766 20.43 -21.17 -11.79
N ASP A 767 20.66 -19.88 -11.92
CA ASP A 767 21.96 -19.22 -12.04
C ASP A 767 21.78 -17.72 -11.71
N GLY A 768 22.84 -16.92 -11.85
CA GLY A 768 22.79 -15.48 -11.56
C GLY A 768 21.84 -14.66 -12.44
N GLN A 769 21.26 -15.23 -13.49
CA GLN A 769 20.37 -14.55 -14.44
C GLN A 769 18.96 -15.17 -14.48
N ASN A 770 18.79 -16.40 -14.01
CA ASN A 770 17.57 -17.16 -14.21
C ASN A 770 16.96 -17.60 -12.86
N SER A 771 15.69 -17.34 -12.66
CA SER A 771 14.98 -17.85 -11.50
C SER A 771 13.58 -18.38 -11.84
N VAL A 772 13.15 -19.40 -11.10
CA VAL A 772 11.81 -19.97 -11.14
C VAL A 772 11.14 -19.79 -9.79
N THR A 773 9.91 -19.29 -9.80
CA THR A 773 9.10 -19.16 -8.58
C THR A 773 7.81 -19.95 -8.74
N VAL A 774 7.49 -20.79 -7.76
CA VAL A 774 6.24 -21.53 -7.67
C VAL A 774 5.45 -21.01 -6.48
N GLY A 775 4.22 -20.59 -6.72
CA GLY A 775 3.28 -20.18 -5.67
C GLY A 775 2.06 -21.09 -5.60
N ILE A 776 1.63 -21.45 -4.42
CA ILE A 776 0.38 -22.15 -4.18
C ILE A 776 -0.44 -21.35 -3.17
N GLN A 777 -1.48 -20.67 -3.66
CA GLN A 777 -2.43 -19.97 -2.80
C GLN A 777 -3.44 -20.96 -2.23
N ASN A 778 -3.89 -20.72 -1.00
CA ASN A 778 -4.86 -21.55 -0.31
C ASN A 778 -4.48 -23.04 -0.39
N LEU A 779 -3.27 -23.37 0.08
CA LEU A 779 -2.59 -24.68 -0.04
C LEU A 779 -3.49 -25.86 0.40
N PHE A 780 -4.32 -25.66 1.44
CA PHE A 780 -5.20 -26.70 1.99
C PHE A 780 -6.62 -26.67 1.40
N ASN A 781 -6.82 -25.93 0.29
CA ASN A 781 -8.10 -25.82 -0.40
C ASN A 781 -9.27 -25.48 0.53
N ARG A 782 -9.06 -24.54 1.45
CA ARG A 782 -10.07 -24.09 2.40
C ARG A 782 -11.22 -23.41 1.67
N TYR A 783 -12.44 -23.87 1.87
CA TYR A 783 -13.66 -23.17 1.45
C TYR A 783 -14.01 -22.10 2.48
N TYR A 784 -14.10 -20.82 2.06
CA TYR A 784 -14.42 -19.71 2.94
C TYR A 784 -14.97 -18.52 2.14
N TYR A 785 -15.53 -17.57 2.88
CA TYR A 785 -15.96 -16.29 2.34
C TYR A 785 -15.07 -15.18 2.91
N PRO A 786 -14.46 -14.32 2.08
CA PRO A 786 -13.75 -13.11 2.56
C PRO A 786 -14.69 -12.17 3.32
N GLN A 787 -14.14 -11.33 4.17
CA GLN A 787 -14.93 -10.37 4.97
C GLN A 787 -15.90 -9.55 4.11
N TYR A 788 -15.43 -9.00 2.99
CA TYR A 788 -16.25 -8.23 2.05
C TYR A 788 -17.50 -8.99 1.61
N SER A 789 -17.32 -10.24 1.23
CA SER A 789 -18.39 -11.14 0.78
C SER A 789 -19.40 -11.45 1.90
N GLN A 790 -18.91 -11.72 3.12
CA GLN A 790 -19.77 -11.99 4.28
C GLN A 790 -20.63 -10.79 4.67
N LEU A 791 -20.15 -9.56 4.40
CA LEU A 791 -20.89 -8.32 4.65
C LEU A 791 -21.99 -8.03 3.61
N LEU A 792 -22.04 -8.78 2.51
CA LEU A 792 -23.06 -8.74 1.45
C LEU A 792 -23.31 -7.32 0.91
N ARG A 793 -22.40 -6.86 0.04
CA ARG A 793 -22.46 -5.51 -0.56
C ARG A 793 -23.82 -5.17 -1.20
N SER A 794 -24.45 -6.13 -1.87
CA SER A 794 -25.77 -5.99 -2.50
C SER A 794 -26.94 -6.33 -1.55
N SER A 795 -26.67 -6.63 -0.28
CA SER A 795 -27.66 -7.05 0.72
C SER A 795 -28.41 -8.36 0.40
N ASP A 796 -27.96 -9.11 -0.61
CA ASP A 796 -28.51 -10.40 -1.03
C ASP A 796 -27.37 -11.38 -1.41
N ASN A 797 -27.73 -12.61 -1.76
CA ASN A 797 -26.76 -13.67 -2.04
C ASN A 797 -25.99 -13.49 -3.35
N THR A 798 -26.32 -12.55 -4.24
CA THR A 798 -25.53 -12.29 -5.44
C THR A 798 -24.15 -11.73 -5.12
N SER A 799 -23.97 -11.11 -3.97
CA SER A 799 -22.66 -10.65 -3.46
C SER A 799 -22.06 -11.60 -2.39
N HIS A 800 -22.65 -12.77 -2.14
CA HIS A 800 -22.08 -13.80 -1.26
C HIS A 800 -21.11 -14.69 -2.04
N LEU A 801 -19.98 -14.14 -2.43
CA LEU A 801 -18.97 -14.75 -3.29
C LEU A 801 -17.98 -15.58 -2.46
N PRO A 802 -17.87 -16.89 -2.69
CA PRO A 802 -16.81 -17.67 -2.05
C PRO A 802 -15.43 -17.22 -2.55
N ALA A 803 -14.41 -17.47 -1.74
CA ALA A 803 -13.03 -17.23 -2.14
C ALA A 803 -12.56 -18.32 -3.12
N ALA A 804 -11.49 -18.02 -3.86
CA ALA A 804 -10.82 -19.01 -4.69
C ALA A 804 -10.32 -20.21 -3.86
N GLY A 805 -10.47 -21.38 -4.40
CA GLY A 805 -9.82 -22.59 -3.90
C GLY A 805 -8.31 -22.53 -4.14
N THR A 806 -7.64 -23.69 -4.19
CA THR A 806 -6.20 -23.73 -4.44
C THR A 806 -5.87 -23.23 -5.84
N VAL A 807 -4.96 -22.25 -5.93
CA VAL A 807 -4.43 -21.72 -7.19
C VAL A 807 -2.92 -21.95 -7.23
N LEU A 808 -2.44 -22.53 -8.33
CA LEU A 808 -1.01 -22.67 -8.64
C LEU A 808 -0.58 -21.52 -9.54
N SER A 809 0.57 -20.92 -9.21
CA SER A 809 1.30 -20.01 -10.07
C SER A 809 2.73 -20.52 -10.32
N VAL A 810 3.22 -20.38 -11.53
CA VAL A 810 4.61 -20.67 -11.90
C VAL A 810 5.16 -19.48 -12.67
N GLY A 811 6.19 -18.88 -12.13
CA GLY A 811 6.90 -17.74 -12.71
C GLY A 811 8.31 -18.10 -13.12
N TYR A 812 8.76 -17.57 -14.24
CA TYR A 812 10.14 -17.59 -14.70
C TYR A 812 10.60 -16.16 -14.94
N ASN A 813 11.76 -15.82 -14.41
CA ASN A 813 12.40 -14.52 -14.63
C ASN A 813 13.78 -14.74 -15.24
N HIS A 814 14.13 -13.90 -16.20
CA HIS A 814 15.43 -13.85 -16.86
C HIS A 814 15.96 -12.42 -16.88
N ASP A 815 17.14 -12.22 -16.32
CA ASP A 815 17.92 -10.98 -16.35
C ASP A 815 19.05 -11.19 -17.37
N TRP A 816 19.04 -10.40 -18.47
CA TRP A 816 19.96 -10.56 -19.61
C TRP A 816 21.32 -9.93 -19.34
#